data_4532a2669a9bf1590d988759a6c24a89
#
_entry.id   4532a2669a9bf1590d988759a6c24a89
#
_cell.length_a   1.000
_cell.length_b   1.000
_cell.length_c   1.000
_cell.angle_alpha   90.00
_cell.angle_beta   90.00
_cell.angle_gamma   90.00
#
_symmetry.space_group_name_H-M   'P 1'
#
loop_
_entity.id
_entity.type
_entity.pdbx_description
1 polymer ?
#
loop_
_entity_poly.entity_id
_entity_poly.type
_entity_poly.pdbx_seq_one_letter_code
_entity_poly.pdbx_strand_id
1 'polypeptide(L)'
;MASASDRNPIIIGGLPSQVPDFDPEETQEWLDSLDAAVDERGRERARYLMLRLIERAREKRVAVPEMRSTDYVNTIPTKSEPFFPGNEEIERKILNATRWNAAVMVSRAQRPGIGVGGHIATFASSASLYDVGFNHFFRGKDEGDGGDQVFFQGHASPGIYARAFLLDRLSEQHLDGFRQEKSKAPYGLSSYPHPRLMPDFWEFPTVSMGLGPIGAIYQARMNRYMHARGIADTSKSHVWAFLGDGEMDEPESLGQLSIAAREGLDNLTFVVNCNLQRLDGPVRGNGKIIQELESIFRGAGWNVIKLVWDRTWDPLLAQDRDGVLVNKMNTTPDGQFQTYATETGAYIRDHFFGDDHRLRAMVEGMTDDQILHLGRGGHDHKKIFAAYKAAVEHKGQPTVILAKTIKGWTLGPNFEGRNATHQMKKLTVDDLKRFRDRLHLPISDKELESGVPPYYHPGPDSEEIQYMHDRRRGLGGYVPTRVVRSKPLPLPEDKTYATVKKGSGQQSIATTMAFVRLLKDLMRDKEIGKRFVLIAPDEYRTFGMDSFFPSAKIYNPLGQQYESVDRDLLLAYKEAPNGQMLHDGISEAGCTASLIAAGSAYATHGEPLIPVYVFYSMFGFQRTGDQFWQMSDQLARGFVLGATAGRTTLTGEGLQHADGHSQLLASTNPGCVAYDPAFGFEIAHIVKDGLRRMYGGSEEHPHGEDVFYYLTVYNEPIQHPAEPENVDVEGILKGVYRFSEGTGGSIPAQIMASGVAVPWAVEAQKILAEDWNVKADVWSATSWNELRREAVACEEHNLLHPEEEQRVPYVTRKLAGAEGPVVAVSDWMRSVPDQIARWVPQTYQSLGADGFGFADTRGAARRFFHIDAQSIVVGVLTELAREGKVDRSVLKQAIDRYQLLDVSAADPGVAGGDA
;
A
#
# COMPACT_ATOMS: atom_id res chain seq x y z
N MET A 1 -25.64 20.50 53.74
CA MET A 1 -24.75 19.62 53.02
C MET A 1 -25.56 18.40 52.60
N ALA A 2 -26.02 18.37 51.36
CA ALA A 2 -26.71 17.20 50.82
C ALA A 2 -25.68 16.07 50.71
N SER A 3 -26.05 14.87 51.09
CA SER A 3 -25.18 13.69 51.08
C SER A 3 -24.83 13.32 49.63
N ALA A 4 -23.61 12.80 49.42
CA ALA A 4 -23.10 12.40 48.09
C ALA A 4 -23.95 11.29 47.40
N SER A 5 -25.05 10.83 48.03
CA SER A 5 -25.91 9.75 47.58
C SER A 5 -27.11 10.20 46.71
N ASP A 6 -27.39 11.51 46.63
CA ASP A 6 -28.56 12.01 45.88
C ASP A 6 -28.26 12.59 44.49
N ARG A 7 -27.10 12.34 43.96
CA ARG A 7 -26.74 12.82 42.64
C ARG A 7 -27.05 11.78 41.57
N ASN A 8 -28.17 11.95 40.89
CA ASN A 8 -28.43 11.18 39.68
C ASN A 8 -27.39 11.50 38.61
N PRO A 9 -26.50 10.58 38.23
CA PRO A 9 -25.48 10.86 37.21
C PRO A 9 -26.18 11.02 35.86
N ILE A 10 -25.75 12.04 35.11
CA ILE A 10 -26.13 12.16 33.69
C ILE A 10 -25.43 11.04 32.92
N ILE A 11 -26.22 10.22 32.22
CA ILE A 11 -25.69 9.11 31.40
C ILE A 11 -25.50 9.60 29.97
N ILE A 12 -24.26 9.62 29.50
CA ILE A 12 -23.89 10.01 28.13
C ILE A 12 -23.28 8.77 27.41
N GLY A 13 -23.93 8.32 26.36
CA GLY A 13 -23.48 7.14 25.60
C GLY A 13 -23.40 5.86 26.43
N GLY A 14 -24.25 5.69 27.44
CA GLY A 14 -24.26 4.55 28.35
C GLY A 14 -23.27 4.66 29.53
N LEU A 15 -22.50 5.75 29.64
CA LEU A 15 -21.56 5.98 30.73
C LEU A 15 -22.01 7.15 31.62
N PRO A 16 -21.93 7.02 32.95
CA PRO A 16 -22.29 8.10 33.86
C PRO A 16 -21.28 9.25 33.78
N SER A 17 -21.81 10.49 33.71
CA SER A 17 -20.99 11.70 33.83
C SER A 17 -20.72 11.99 35.30
N GLN A 18 -19.52 12.45 35.63
CA GLN A 18 -19.14 12.87 36.98
C GLN A 18 -19.39 14.38 37.23
N VAL A 19 -20.08 15.07 36.29
CA VAL A 19 -20.41 16.48 36.45
C VAL A 19 -21.46 16.62 37.53
N PRO A 20 -21.19 17.37 38.63
CA PRO A 20 -22.18 17.56 39.68
C PRO A 20 -23.30 18.54 39.26
N ASP A 21 -24.51 18.28 39.68
CA ASP A 21 -25.61 19.23 39.59
C ASP A 21 -25.56 20.18 40.79
N PHE A 22 -25.32 21.45 40.53
CA PHE A 22 -25.22 22.49 41.58
C PHE A 22 -26.54 23.24 41.83
N ASP A 23 -27.46 23.13 40.87
CA ASP A 23 -28.78 23.77 40.95
C ASP A 23 -29.84 22.85 40.32
N PRO A 24 -30.39 21.94 41.13
CA PRO A 24 -31.42 20.99 40.68
C PRO A 24 -32.75 21.65 40.24
N GLU A 25 -33.06 22.85 40.78
CA GLU A 25 -34.28 23.57 40.41
C GLU A 25 -34.13 24.15 38.99
N GLU A 26 -33.01 24.81 38.69
CA GLU A 26 -32.72 25.28 37.34
C GLU A 26 -32.65 24.14 36.33
N THR A 27 -32.02 23.02 36.71
CA THR A 27 -31.97 21.82 35.86
C THR A 27 -33.36 21.32 35.53
N GLN A 28 -34.29 21.28 36.50
CA GLN A 28 -35.68 20.85 36.29
C GLN A 28 -36.43 21.82 35.38
N GLU A 29 -36.25 23.14 35.51
CA GLU A 29 -36.86 24.15 34.61
C GLU A 29 -36.44 23.92 33.14
N TRP A 30 -35.16 23.61 32.87
CA TRP A 30 -34.69 23.27 31.54
C TRP A 30 -35.32 21.99 30.97
N LEU A 31 -35.49 20.95 31.82
CA LEU A 31 -36.14 19.69 31.45
C LEU A 31 -37.62 19.91 31.13
N ASP A 32 -38.36 20.64 32.00
CA ASP A 32 -39.75 20.97 31.79
C ASP A 32 -39.96 21.79 30.51
N SER A 33 -39.05 22.71 30.20
CA SER A 33 -39.05 23.50 28.96
C SER A 33 -38.86 22.62 27.71
N LEU A 34 -38.02 21.59 27.83
CA LEU A 34 -37.81 20.63 26.73
C LEU A 34 -39.07 19.76 26.55
N ASP A 35 -39.67 19.27 27.66
CA ASP A 35 -40.89 18.47 27.64
C ASP A 35 -42.05 19.27 27.02
N ALA A 36 -42.27 20.52 27.45
CA ALA A 36 -43.24 21.41 26.85
C ALA A 36 -42.96 21.63 25.32
N ALA A 37 -41.71 21.77 24.90
CA ALA A 37 -41.37 21.89 23.49
C ALA A 37 -41.72 20.61 22.71
N VAL A 38 -41.54 19.42 23.30
CA VAL A 38 -41.92 18.14 22.71
C VAL A 38 -43.44 18.01 22.59
N ASP A 39 -44.17 18.35 23.66
CA ASP A 39 -45.63 18.15 23.75
C ASP A 39 -46.40 19.16 22.90
N GLU A 40 -45.99 20.43 22.91
CA GLU A 40 -46.70 21.49 22.19
C GLU A 40 -46.25 21.66 20.72
N ARG A 41 -44.97 21.41 20.42
CA ARG A 41 -44.34 21.74 19.11
C ARG A 41 -43.77 20.51 18.38
N GLY A 42 -43.85 19.36 19.04
CA GLY A 42 -43.34 18.10 18.47
C GLY A 42 -41.83 17.87 18.62
N ARG A 43 -41.45 16.60 18.49
CA ARG A 43 -40.06 16.12 18.68
C ARG A 43 -39.04 16.81 17.79
N GLU A 44 -39.44 17.20 16.59
CA GLU A 44 -38.50 17.81 15.59
C GLU A 44 -38.13 19.24 16.02
N ARG A 45 -39.08 19.99 16.59
CA ARG A 45 -38.77 21.32 17.15
C ARG A 45 -37.86 21.21 18.36
N ALA A 46 -38.13 20.27 19.26
CA ALA A 46 -37.28 20.00 20.40
C ALA A 46 -35.85 19.62 19.97
N ARG A 47 -35.72 18.75 18.95
CA ARG A 47 -34.43 18.39 18.37
C ARG A 47 -33.69 19.61 17.80
N TYR A 48 -34.36 20.49 17.07
CA TYR A 48 -33.77 21.73 16.55
C TYR A 48 -33.23 22.61 17.68
N LEU A 49 -34.01 22.78 18.75
CA LEU A 49 -33.59 23.56 19.91
C LEU A 49 -32.35 22.96 20.58
N MET A 50 -32.31 21.65 20.77
CA MET A 50 -31.15 20.95 21.31
C MET A 50 -29.87 21.18 20.45
N LEU A 51 -29.99 21.08 19.14
CA LEU A 51 -28.87 21.33 18.24
C LEU A 51 -28.36 22.78 18.31
N ARG A 52 -29.28 23.77 18.39
CA ARG A 52 -28.93 25.19 18.57
C ARG A 52 -28.28 25.45 19.93
N LEU A 53 -28.67 24.76 20.98
CA LEU A 53 -28.04 24.84 22.31
C LEU A 53 -26.61 24.28 22.27
N ILE A 54 -26.40 23.13 21.60
CA ILE A 54 -25.05 22.55 21.41
C ILE A 54 -24.15 23.50 20.60
N GLU A 55 -24.66 24.09 19.52
CA GLU A 55 -23.94 25.08 18.74
C GLU A 55 -23.52 26.28 19.61
N ARG A 56 -24.46 26.83 20.38
CA ARG A 56 -24.20 27.95 21.27
C ARG A 56 -23.23 27.62 22.41
N ALA A 57 -23.27 26.39 22.93
CA ALA A 57 -22.35 25.90 23.92
C ALA A 57 -20.90 25.91 23.35
N ARG A 58 -20.72 25.44 22.10
CA ARG A 58 -19.43 25.48 21.41
C ARG A 58 -18.90 26.91 21.21
N GLU A 59 -19.77 27.85 20.78
CA GLU A 59 -19.39 29.27 20.68
C GLU A 59 -18.90 29.84 22.02
N LYS A 60 -19.51 29.40 23.10
CA LYS A 60 -19.16 29.79 24.47
C LYS A 60 -17.99 28.96 25.06
N ARG A 61 -17.42 28.06 24.28
CA ARG A 61 -16.31 27.17 24.70
C ARG A 61 -16.68 26.26 25.89
N VAL A 62 -17.95 25.89 25.99
CA VAL A 62 -18.41 24.85 26.90
C VAL A 62 -18.08 23.50 26.26
N ALA A 63 -17.39 22.63 27.00
CA ALA A 63 -17.08 21.28 26.54
C ALA A 63 -18.39 20.46 26.45
N VAL A 64 -18.80 20.14 25.26
CA VAL A 64 -19.96 19.27 24.97
C VAL A 64 -19.50 18.01 24.26
N PRO A 65 -20.16 16.84 24.47
CA PRO A 65 -19.84 15.63 23.74
C PRO A 65 -19.96 15.86 22.24
N GLU A 66 -19.02 15.33 21.46
CA GLU A 66 -19.11 15.38 20.01
C GLU A 66 -20.22 14.45 19.51
N MET A 67 -20.98 14.95 18.53
CA MET A 67 -21.96 14.11 17.84
C MET A 67 -21.20 13.16 16.90
N ARG A 68 -21.48 11.86 16.98
CA ARG A 68 -20.85 10.84 16.14
C ARG A 68 -21.28 10.97 14.67
N SER A 69 -22.53 11.32 14.43
CA SER A 69 -23.08 11.52 13.08
C SER A 69 -24.09 12.66 13.05
N THR A 70 -24.29 13.24 11.87
CA THR A 70 -25.25 14.31 11.59
C THR A 70 -26.43 13.78 10.77
N ASP A 71 -27.42 14.59 10.46
CA ASP A 71 -28.57 14.19 9.64
C ASP A 71 -28.13 13.63 8.26
N TYR A 72 -28.93 12.72 7.71
CA TYR A 72 -28.70 12.08 6.42
C TYR A 72 -29.03 13.00 5.24
N VAL A 73 -28.39 14.17 5.24
CA VAL A 73 -28.51 15.22 4.23
C VAL A 73 -27.12 15.72 3.83
N ASN A 74 -27.06 16.57 2.79
CA ASN A 74 -25.82 17.19 2.37
C ASN A 74 -25.22 18.07 3.46
N THR A 75 -23.89 17.99 3.64
CA THR A 75 -23.18 18.85 4.62
C THR A 75 -23.21 20.32 4.20
N ILE A 76 -23.09 20.61 2.89
CA ILE A 76 -23.14 21.96 2.35
C ILE A 76 -24.60 22.30 2.03
N PRO A 77 -25.22 23.26 2.72
CA PRO A 77 -26.57 23.69 2.40
C PRO A 77 -26.61 24.47 1.09
N THR A 78 -27.72 24.36 0.33
CA THR A 78 -27.89 24.98 -1.01
C THR A 78 -27.51 26.45 -1.07
N LYS A 79 -27.83 27.24 -0.02
CA LYS A 79 -27.48 28.68 0.05
C LYS A 79 -25.97 28.95 0.17
N SER A 80 -25.18 27.95 0.52
CA SER A 80 -23.72 28.05 0.69
C SER A 80 -22.96 27.40 -0.47
N GLU A 81 -23.67 26.88 -1.47
CA GLU A 81 -23.04 26.31 -2.67
C GLU A 81 -22.39 27.44 -3.52
N PRO A 82 -21.13 27.26 -3.93
CA PRO A 82 -20.47 28.21 -4.81
C PRO A 82 -21.07 28.18 -6.21
N PHE A 83 -20.86 29.27 -6.96
CA PHE A 83 -21.19 29.31 -8.40
C PHE A 83 -20.40 28.23 -9.13
N PHE A 84 -21.09 27.43 -9.96
CA PHE A 84 -20.48 26.43 -10.81
C PHE A 84 -19.85 27.07 -12.05
N PRO A 85 -18.52 26.98 -12.25
CA PRO A 85 -17.84 27.71 -13.33
C PRO A 85 -17.86 26.98 -14.67
N GLY A 86 -18.39 25.76 -14.73
CA GLY A 86 -18.43 24.90 -15.90
C GLY A 86 -19.65 25.18 -16.80
N ASN A 87 -19.62 24.57 -17.99
CA ASN A 87 -20.77 24.50 -18.88
C ASN A 87 -21.48 23.16 -18.70
N GLU A 88 -22.60 23.15 -17.97
CA GLU A 88 -23.32 21.88 -17.66
C GLU A 88 -23.77 21.12 -18.92
N GLU A 89 -24.09 21.82 -20.01
CA GLU A 89 -24.53 21.15 -21.24
C GLU A 89 -23.37 20.44 -21.94
N ILE A 90 -22.24 21.12 -22.10
CA ILE A 90 -21.03 20.54 -22.70
C ILE A 90 -20.50 19.39 -21.83
N GLU A 91 -20.39 19.60 -20.51
CA GLU A 91 -19.89 18.57 -19.60
C GLU A 91 -20.79 17.34 -19.57
N ARG A 92 -22.11 17.51 -19.67
CA ARG A 92 -23.05 16.39 -19.81
C ARG A 92 -22.81 15.60 -21.10
N LYS A 93 -22.55 16.25 -22.23
CA LYS A 93 -22.24 15.58 -23.50
C LYS A 93 -20.93 14.80 -23.42
N ILE A 94 -19.88 15.39 -22.82
CA ILE A 94 -18.59 14.74 -22.56
C ILE A 94 -18.78 13.49 -21.69
N LEU A 95 -19.49 13.65 -20.58
CA LEU A 95 -19.78 12.54 -19.66
C LEU A 95 -20.54 11.41 -20.36
N ASN A 96 -21.52 11.75 -21.20
CA ASN A 96 -22.31 10.75 -21.96
C ASN A 96 -21.43 10.00 -22.97
N ALA A 97 -20.56 10.70 -23.71
CA ALA A 97 -19.59 10.07 -24.63
C ALA A 97 -18.60 9.17 -23.87
N THR A 98 -18.08 9.63 -22.71
CA THR A 98 -17.19 8.83 -21.86
C THR A 98 -17.87 7.56 -21.35
N ARG A 99 -19.10 7.64 -20.86
CA ARG A 99 -19.89 6.47 -20.41
C ARG A 99 -20.14 5.49 -21.52
N TRP A 100 -20.49 5.97 -22.70
CA TRP A 100 -20.72 5.13 -23.86
C TRP A 100 -19.45 4.33 -24.22
N ASN A 101 -18.34 5.02 -24.40
CA ASN A 101 -17.08 4.39 -24.81
C ASN A 101 -16.58 3.38 -23.76
N ALA A 102 -16.73 3.66 -22.48
CA ALA A 102 -16.40 2.72 -21.41
C ALA A 102 -17.25 1.45 -21.45
N ALA A 103 -18.56 1.59 -21.65
CA ALA A 103 -19.48 0.45 -21.75
C ALA A 103 -19.24 -0.37 -23.03
N VAL A 104 -19.00 0.29 -24.16
CA VAL A 104 -18.67 -0.35 -25.44
C VAL A 104 -17.35 -1.13 -25.34
N MET A 105 -16.31 -0.54 -24.76
CA MET A 105 -15.02 -1.19 -24.55
C MET A 105 -15.16 -2.49 -23.77
N VAL A 106 -15.87 -2.47 -22.64
CA VAL A 106 -16.15 -3.67 -21.84
C VAL A 106 -16.99 -4.68 -22.61
N SER A 107 -18.02 -4.23 -23.34
CA SER A 107 -18.87 -5.10 -24.16
C SER A 107 -18.07 -5.77 -25.30
N ARG A 108 -17.21 -5.03 -26.00
CA ARG A 108 -16.33 -5.58 -27.05
C ARG A 108 -15.35 -6.60 -26.51
N ALA A 109 -14.82 -6.40 -25.27
CA ALA A 109 -13.95 -7.36 -24.60
C ALA A 109 -14.63 -8.68 -24.21
N GLN A 110 -15.98 -8.73 -24.22
CA GLN A 110 -16.79 -9.94 -23.94
C GLN A 110 -17.18 -10.72 -25.19
N ARG A 111 -16.81 -10.25 -26.39
CA ARG A 111 -17.17 -10.93 -27.63
C ARG A 111 -16.63 -12.37 -27.69
N PRO A 112 -17.34 -13.29 -28.43
CA PRO A 112 -16.82 -14.63 -28.70
C PRO A 112 -15.40 -14.59 -29.28
N GLY A 113 -14.52 -15.44 -28.79
CA GLY A 113 -13.10 -15.49 -29.19
C GLY A 113 -12.17 -14.52 -28.44
N ILE A 114 -12.70 -13.60 -27.63
CA ILE A 114 -11.93 -12.72 -26.72
C ILE A 114 -12.23 -13.08 -25.27
N GLY A 115 -13.41 -12.76 -24.75
CA GLY A 115 -13.92 -13.25 -23.47
C GLY A 115 -13.16 -12.80 -22.22
N VAL A 116 -12.34 -11.73 -22.28
CA VAL A 116 -11.52 -11.26 -21.15
C VAL A 116 -12.30 -10.42 -20.14
N GLY A 117 -13.48 -9.99 -20.48
CA GLY A 117 -14.41 -9.31 -19.58
C GLY A 117 -14.11 -7.86 -19.29
N GLY A 118 -14.46 -7.48 -18.06
CA GLY A 118 -14.33 -6.12 -17.55
C GLY A 118 -15.47 -5.79 -16.60
N HIS A 119 -15.30 -4.71 -15.85
CA HIS A 119 -16.30 -4.16 -14.95
C HIS A 119 -16.71 -2.76 -15.43
N ILE A 120 -17.99 -2.46 -15.42
CA ILE A 120 -18.51 -1.14 -15.82
C ILE A 120 -19.32 -0.47 -14.70
N ALA A 121 -19.89 -1.27 -13.79
CA ALA A 121 -20.85 -0.78 -12.80
C ALA A 121 -20.24 0.26 -11.83
N THR A 122 -18.98 0.10 -11.45
CA THR A 122 -18.27 1.04 -10.57
C THR A 122 -18.04 2.38 -11.27
N PHE A 123 -17.52 2.36 -12.50
CA PHE A 123 -17.39 3.61 -13.26
C PHE A 123 -18.73 4.26 -13.51
N ALA A 124 -19.76 3.51 -13.89
CA ALA A 124 -21.09 4.07 -14.10
C ALA A 124 -21.61 4.82 -12.88
N SER A 125 -21.33 4.32 -11.66
CA SER A 125 -21.70 5.02 -10.40
C SER A 125 -20.86 6.25 -10.12
N SER A 126 -19.55 6.23 -10.42
CA SER A 126 -18.59 7.29 -10.07
C SER A 126 -18.29 8.27 -11.21
N ALA A 127 -18.89 8.09 -12.38
CA ALA A 127 -18.54 8.83 -13.58
C ALA A 127 -18.61 10.36 -13.41
N SER A 128 -19.66 10.89 -12.74
CA SER A 128 -19.79 12.32 -12.48
C SER A 128 -18.74 12.83 -11.49
N LEU A 129 -18.33 12.00 -10.51
CA LEU A 129 -17.27 12.33 -9.55
C LEU A 129 -15.94 12.55 -10.27
N TYR A 130 -15.59 11.67 -11.20
CA TYR A 130 -14.39 11.83 -12.02
C TYR A 130 -14.48 13.00 -13.00
N ASP A 131 -15.63 13.18 -13.64
CA ASP A 131 -15.79 14.23 -14.64
C ASP A 131 -15.55 15.64 -14.05
N VAL A 132 -16.16 15.93 -12.90
CA VAL A 132 -15.92 17.18 -12.17
C VAL A 132 -14.46 17.31 -11.75
N GLY A 133 -13.82 16.24 -11.29
CA GLY A 133 -12.40 16.21 -10.93
C GLY A 133 -11.51 16.58 -12.12
N PHE A 134 -11.71 15.96 -13.26
CA PHE A 134 -10.95 16.23 -14.49
C PHE A 134 -11.16 17.65 -15.06
N ASN A 135 -12.38 18.16 -14.96
CA ASN A 135 -12.72 19.45 -15.56
C ASN A 135 -12.33 20.64 -14.68
N HIS A 136 -12.23 20.45 -13.34
CA HIS A 136 -12.14 21.59 -12.42
C HIS A 136 -11.06 21.50 -11.36
N PHE A 137 -10.50 20.31 -11.05
CA PHE A 137 -9.64 20.14 -9.86
C PHE A 137 -8.30 19.48 -10.12
N PHE A 138 -8.26 18.32 -10.79
CA PHE A 138 -7.02 17.56 -10.91
C PHE A 138 -5.96 18.30 -11.70
N ARG A 139 -4.90 18.72 -11.02
CA ARG A 139 -3.79 19.46 -11.64
C ARG A 139 -2.82 18.50 -12.33
N GLY A 140 -2.45 18.86 -13.57
CA GLY A 140 -1.39 18.16 -14.32
C GLY A 140 0.00 18.57 -13.87
N LYS A 141 1.03 18.09 -14.59
CA LYS A 141 2.46 18.22 -14.23
C LYS A 141 3.25 19.13 -15.15
N ASP A 142 2.60 19.81 -16.11
CA ASP A 142 3.30 20.59 -17.14
C ASP A 142 3.94 21.86 -16.54
N GLU A 143 3.42 22.37 -15.42
CA GLU A 143 3.99 23.52 -14.70
C GLU A 143 5.27 23.18 -13.88
N GLY A 144 5.65 21.90 -13.81
CA GLY A 144 6.88 21.45 -13.15
C GLY A 144 6.82 21.36 -11.62
N ASP A 145 5.67 21.65 -11.00
CA ASP A 145 5.46 21.61 -9.55
C ASP A 145 4.97 20.25 -9.03
N GLY A 146 5.07 19.18 -9.84
CA GLY A 146 4.64 17.81 -9.51
C GLY A 146 3.15 17.54 -9.71
N GLY A 147 2.29 18.58 -9.85
CA GLY A 147 0.85 18.44 -10.02
C GLY A 147 0.16 17.74 -8.85
N ASP A 148 -1.02 17.20 -9.11
CA ASP A 148 -1.77 16.40 -8.14
C ASP A 148 -1.52 14.90 -8.36
N GLN A 149 -1.64 14.11 -7.30
CA GLN A 149 -1.59 12.66 -7.33
C GLN A 149 -3.00 12.09 -7.18
N VAL A 150 -3.44 11.27 -8.14
CA VAL A 150 -4.79 10.72 -8.14
C VAL A 150 -4.73 9.19 -8.09
N PHE A 151 -5.21 8.63 -6.99
CA PHE A 151 -5.44 7.20 -6.83
C PHE A 151 -6.83 6.88 -7.39
N PHE A 152 -6.87 6.46 -8.65
CA PHE A 152 -8.11 6.08 -9.32
C PHE A 152 -8.59 4.73 -8.81
N GLN A 153 -9.88 4.59 -8.50
CA GLN A 153 -10.43 3.29 -8.11
C GLN A 153 -10.23 2.26 -9.25
N GLY A 154 -9.67 1.09 -8.94
CA GLY A 154 -9.27 0.10 -9.95
C GLY A 154 -10.38 -0.26 -10.93
N HIS A 155 -11.58 -0.55 -10.41
CA HIS A 155 -12.75 -0.91 -11.21
C HIS A 155 -13.32 0.23 -12.07
N ALA A 156 -12.83 1.47 -11.90
CA ALA A 156 -13.22 2.61 -12.73
C ALA A 156 -12.31 2.83 -13.95
N SER A 157 -11.24 2.02 -14.12
CA SER A 157 -10.28 2.13 -15.24
C SER A 157 -10.93 2.25 -16.64
N PRO A 158 -12.04 1.55 -16.96
CA PRO A 158 -12.68 1.71 -18.28
C PRO A 158 -13.08 3.16 -18.60
N GLY A 159 -13.56 3.91 -17.60
CA GLY A 159 -13.93 5.30 -17.80
C GLY A 159 -12.74 6.22 -17.99
N ILE A 160 -11.62 5.92 -17.32
CA ILE A 160 -10.39 6.70 -17.46
C ILE A 160 -9.81 6.49 -18.87
N TYR A 161 -9.81 5.27 -19.39
CA TYR A 161 -9.40 4.99 -20.76
C TYR A 161 -10.35 5.64 -21.79
N ALA A 162 -11.65 5.55 -21.57
CA ALA A 162 -12.64 6.20 -22.44
C ALA A 162 -12.45 7.72 -22.50
N ARG A 163 -12.14 8.37 -21.37
CA ARG A 163 -11.83 9.79 -21.34
C ARG A 163 -10.50 10.12 -22.02
N ALA A 164 -9.48 9.28 -21.85
CA ALA A 164 -8.19 9.45 -22.53
C ALA A 164 -8.33 9.29 -24.05
N PHE A 165 -9.25 8.43 -24.51
CA PHE A 165 -9.61 8.31 -25.92
C PHE A 165 -10.24 9.59 -26.47
N LEU A 166 -11.19 10.22 -25.75
CA LEU A 166 -11.77 11.51 -26.15
C LEU A 166 -10.76 12.67 -26.16
N LEU A 167 -9.66 12.53 -25.43
CA LEU A 167 -8.53 13.47 -25.41
C LEU A 167 -7.43 13.11 -26.42
N ASP A 168 -7.69 12.25 -27.38
CA ASP A 168 -6.73 11.78 -28.39
C ASP A 168 -5.43 11.17 -27.84
N ARG A 169 -5.43 10.78 -26.55
CA ARG A 169 -4.28 10.12 -25.89
C ARG A 169 -4.25 8.61 -26.10
N LEU A 170 -5.39 8.02 -26.39
CA LEU A 170 -5.55 6.61 -26.74
C LEU A 170 -6.36 6.52 -28.05
N SER A 171 -6.11 5.48 -28.83
CA SER A 171 -6.85 5.21 -30.06
C SER A 171 -7.91 4.12 -29.85
N GLU A 172 -8.78 3.88 -30.84
CA GLU A 172 -9.71 2.75 -30.84
C GLU A 172 -8.97 1.40 -30.71
N GLN A 173 -7.77 1.28 -31.29
CA GLN A 173 -6.94 0.08 -31.16
C GLN A 173 -6.54 -0.19 -29.71
N HIS A 174 -6.25 0.86 -28.94
CA HIS A 174 -6.01 0.71 -27.50
C HIS A 174 -7.26 0.24 -26.78
N LEU A 175 -8.43 0.84 -27.05
CA LEU A 175 -9.67 0.42 -26.40
C LEU A 175 -10.03 -1.05 -26.74
N ASP A 176 -9.78 -1.47 -27.97
CA ASP A 176 -9.94 -2.88 -28.39
C ASP A 176 -8.89 -3.82 -27.78
N GLY A 177 -7.80 -3.27 -27.27
CA GLY A 177 -6.75 -3.97 -26.53
C GLY A 177 -7.03 -4.09 -25.02
N PHE A 178 -8.18 -3.64 -24.52
CA PHE A 178 -8.51 -3.72 -23.10
C PHE A 178 -8.41 -5.14 -22.55
N ARG A 179 -7.63 -5.31 -21.48
CA ARG A 179 -7.29 -6.59 -20.84
C ARG A 179 -6.55 -7.58 -21.75
N GLN A 180 -5.91 -7.11 -22.80
CA GLN A 180 -5.08 -7.90 -23.72
C GLN A 180 -3.66 -7.34 -23.77
N GLU A 181 -3.04 -7.16 -22.60
CA GLU A 181 -1.83 -6.41 -22.35
C GLU A 181 -0.61 -6.86 -23.17
N LYS A 182 -0.50 -8.17 -23.43
CA LYS A 182 0.62 -8.76 -24.21
C LYS A 182 0.21 -9.14 -25.63
N SER A 183 -0.96 -9.75 -25.80
CA SER A 183 -1.44 -10.22 -27.10
C SER A 183 -1.78 -9.08 -28.07
N LYS A 184 -2.01 -7.88 -27.57
CA LYS A 184 -2.28 -6.65 -28.33
C LYS A 184 -1.20 -5.57 -28.19
N ALA A 185 -0.03 -5.92 -27.67
CA ALA A 185 1.09 -4.96 -27.58
C ALA A 185 1.40 -4.35 -28.97
N PRO A 186 1.68 -3.03 -29.07
CA PRO A 186 1.82 -2.04 -28.01
C PRO A 186 0.47 -1.39 -27.56
N TYR A 187 -0.65 -1.80 -28.11
CA TYR A 187 -1.98 -1.20 -27.88
C TYR A 187 -2.75 -1.84 -26.71
N GLY A 188 -2.16 -2.80 -26.00
CA GLY A 188 -2.81 -3.45 -24.87
C GLY A 188 -3.02 -2.50 -23.69
N LEU A 189 -4.24 -2.50 -23.12
CA LEU A 189 -4.56 -1.74 -21.91
C LEU A 189 -4.67 -2.67 -20.71
N SER A 190 -4.11 -2.26 -19.58
CA SER A 190 -4.17 -3.00 -18.32
C SER A 190 -5.60 -3.06 -17.76
N SER A 191 -5.89 -4.14 -17.02
CA SER A 191 -7.22 -4.34 -16.42
C SER A 191 -7.56 -3.32 -15.35
N TYR A 192 -6.56 -2.93 -14.58
CA TYR A 192 -6.59 -1.94 -13.51
C TYR A 192 -5.40 -0.99 -13.66
N PRO A 193 -5.31 0.09 -12.87
CA PRO A 193 -4.12 0.93 -12.85
C PRO A 193 -2.88 0.11 -12.45
N HIS A 194 -1.94 -0.06 -13.38
CA HIS A 194 -0.68 -0.77 -13.18
C HIS A 194 0.47 0.01 -13.82
N PRO A 195 1.25 0.78 -13.04
CA PRO A 195 2.41 1.52 -13.54
C PRO A 195 3.43 0.61 -14.24
N ARG A 196 3.64 -0.61 -13.76
CA ARG A 196 4.55 -1.58 -14.38
C ARG A 196 4.13 -2.02 -15.78
N LEU A 197 2.82 -2.08 -16.05
CA LEU A 197 2.28 -2.50 -17.35
C LEU A 197 2.05 -1.31 -18.30
N MET A 198 1.79 -0.12 -17.75
CA MET A 198 1.59 1.12 -18.50
C MET A 198 2.38 2.27 -17.83
N PRO A 199 3.74 2.26 -17.94
CA PRO A 199 4.63 3.11 -17.13
C PRO A 199 4.58 4.61 -17.48
N ASP A 200 4.02 4.98 -18.63
CA ASP A 200 3.86 6.38 -19.06
C ASP A 200 2.45 6.93 -18.76
N PHE A 201 1.54 6.06 -18.33
CA PHE A 201 0.14 6.41 -18.11
C PHE A 201 -0.25 6.40 -16.64
N TRP A 202 -0.10 5.27 -15.93
CA TRP A 202 -0.50 5.12 -14.54
C TRP A 202 0.64 5.50 -13.57
N GLU A 203 0.30 6.19 -12.48
CA GLU A 203 1.26 6.50 -11.42
C GLU A 203 1.15 5.55 -10.22
N PHE A 204 -0.07 5.15 -9.88
CA PHE A 204 -0.37 4.36 -8.68
C PHE A 204 -1.16 3.12 -9.05
N PRO A 205 -0.73 1.93 -8.61
CA PRO A 205 -1.52 0.72 -8.74
C PRO A 205 -2.66 0.77 -7.73
N THR A 206 -3.87 0.46 -8.18
CA THR A 206 -5.05 0.42 -7.33
C THR A 206 -5.91 -0.80 -7.63
N VAL A 207 -6.30 -1.47 -6.57
CA VAL A 207 -7.33 -2.49 -6.53
C VAL A 207 -8.22 -2.19 -5.34
N SER A 208 -9.42 -2.75 -5.23
CA SER A 208 -10.35 -2.46 -4.11
C SER A 208 -10.03 -3.29 -2.86
N MET A 209 -8.76 -3.26 -2.41
CA MET A 209 -8.21 -4.09 -1.33
C MET A 209 -7.56 -3.26 -0.21
N GLY A 210 -7.91 -1.98 -0.07
CA GLY A 210 -7.40 -1.10 0.98
C GLY A 210 -6.02 -0.49 0.73
N LEU A 211 -5.28 -0.93 -0.29
CA LEU A 211 -3.93 -0.42 -0.57
C LEU A 211 -3.95 1.00 -1.15
N GLY A 212 -4.99 1.37 -1.90
CA GLY A 212 -5.18 2.73 -2.39
C GLY A 212 -5.32 3.76 -1.26
N PRO A 213 -6.23 3.57 -0.30
CA PRO A 213 -6.40 4.46 0.86
C PRO A 213 -5.13 4.66 1.66
N ILE A 214 -4.48 3.58 2.11
CA ILE A 214 -3.24 3.69 2.88
C ILE A 214 -2.13 4.34 2.06
N GLY A 215 -1.97 3.97 0.79
CA GLY A 215 -0.98 4.57 -0.11
C GLY A 215 -1.19 6.07 -0.29
N ALA A 216 -2.45 6.53 -0.41
CA ALA A 216 -2.78 7.94 -0.56
C ALA A 216 -2.45 8.77 0.70
N ILE A 217 -2.70 8.24 1.90
CA ILE A 217 -2.32 8.89 3.16
C ILE A 217 -0.80 9.13 3.19
N TYR A 218 -0.02 8.09 2.90
CA TYR A 218 1.43 8.19 2.97
C TYR A 218 2.05 8.96 1.80
N GLN A 219 1.39 9.00 0.64
CA GLN A 219 1.77 9.89 -0.45
C GLN A 219 1.55 11.37 -0.06
N ALA A 220 0.42 11.71 0.55
CA ALA A 220 0.15 13.07 1.04
C ALA A 220 1.15 13.49 2.12
N ARG A 221 1.49 12.57 3.02
CA ARG A 221 2.52 12.76 4.04
C ARG A 221 3.89 12.97 3.42
N MET A 222 4.27 12.16 2.42
CA MET A 222 5.55 12.28 1.73
C MET A 222 5.67 13.62 1.00
N ASN A 223 4.60 14.13 0.40
CA ASN A 223 4.60 15.48 -0.15
C ASN A 223 4.95 16.53 0.90
N ARG A 224 4.33 16.49 2.08
CA ARG A 224 4.65 17.39 3.21
C ARG A 224 6.09 17.23 3.70
N TYR A 225 6.55 15.98 3.81
CA TYR A 225 7.92 15.67 4.20
C TYR A 225 8.95 16.27 3.22
N MET A 226 8.76 16.08 1.91
CA MET A 226 9.68 16.60 0.89
C MET A 226 9.75 18.12 0.90
N HIS A 227 8.60 18.78 1.08
CA HIS A 227 8.54 20.24 1.22
C HIS A 227 9.28 20.74 2.48
N ALA A 228 8.99 20.13 3.63
CA ALA A 228 9.60 20.50 4.92
C ALA A 228 11.12 20.27 4.94
N ARG A 229 11.60 19.28 4.18
CA ARG A 229 13.01 18.96 3.98
C ARG A 229 13.69 19.85 2.93
N GLY A 230 12.94 20.67 2.19
CA GLY A 230 13.47 21.47 1.09
C GLY A 230 14.00 20.65 -0.09
N ILE A 231 13.45 19.44 -0.32
CA ILE A 231 13.83 18.55 -1.42
C ILE A 231 13.06 18.91 -2.68
N ALA A 232 11.76 19.16 -2.56
CA ALA A 232 10.89 19.63 -3.64
C ALA A 232 9.82 20.56 -3.10
N ASP A 233 9.39 21.54 -3.91
CA ASP A 233 8.23 22.35 -3.57
C ASP A 233 6.95 21.64 -3.95
N THR A 234 6.37 20.94 -2.97
CA THR A 234 5.10 20.21 -3.09
C THR A 234 3.95 20.91 -2.37
N SER A 235 4.10 22.20 -2.06
CA SER A 235 3.12 22.98 -1.28
C SER A 235 1.74 23.07 -1.92
N LYS A 236 1.69 22.96 -3.26
CA LYS A 236 0.45 22.99 -4.04
C LYS A 236 -0.08 21.60 -4.40
N SER A 237 0.69 20.54 -4.22
CA SER A 237 0.29 19.18 -4.60
C SER A 237 -0.81 18.66 -3.69
N HIS A 238 -1.89 18.18 -4.30
CA HIS A 238 -3.01 17.56 -3.61
C HIS A 238 -3.11 16.07 -3.96
N VAL A 239 -3.47 15.25 -2.98
CA VAL A 239 -3.67 13.81 -3.18
C VAL A 239 -5.16 13.50 -3.12
N TRP A 240 -5.66 12.90 -4.18
CA TRP A 240 -7.04 12.44 -4.31
C TRP A 240 -7.08 10.92 -4.29
N ALA A 241 -7.95 10.33 -3.49
CA ALA A 241 -8.18 8.89 -3.51
C ALA A 241 -9.66 8.57 -3.71
N PHE A 242 -9.96 7.79 -4.76
CA PHE A 242 -11.31 7.33 -5.08
C PHE A 242 -11.49 5.89 -4.58
N LEU A 243 -12.45 5.71 -3.71
CA LEU A 243 -12.65 4.49 -2.93
C LEU A 243 -14.09 3.99 -3.06
N GLY A 244 -14.28 2.68 -2.89
CA GLY A 244 -15.62 2.10 -2.73
C GLY A 244 -16.04 2.04 -1.25
N ASP A 245 -17.34 2.15 -0.98
CA ASP A 245 -17.88 1.97 0.36
C ASP A 245 -17.66 0.55 0.92
N GLY A 246 -17.69 -0.47 0.05
CA GLY A 246 -17.35 -1.84 0.42
C GLY A 246 -15.85 -2.05 0.67
N GLU A 247 -14.96 -1.28 0.02
CA GLU A 247 -13.52 -1.29 0.25
C GLU A 247 -13.15 -0.80 1.65
N MET A 248 -14.03 -0.04 2.28
CA MET A 248 -13.82 0.41 3.67
C MET A 248 -13.95 -0.70 4.71
N ASP A 249 -14.31 -1.92 4.31
CA ASP A 249 -14.24 -3.12 5.17
C ASP A 249 -12.78 -3.61 5.34
N GLU A 250 -11.86 -3.23 4.45
CA GLU A 250 -10.44 -3.63 4.54
C GLU A 250 -9.74 -2.90 5.70
N PRO A 251 -8.94 -3.62 6.53
CA PRO A 251 -8.21 -2.99 7.63
C PRO A 251 -7.28 -1.86 7.18
N GLU A 252 -6.63 -1.99 6.02
CA GLU A 252 -5.73 -1.00 5.44
C GLU A 252 -6.44 0.31 5.08
N SER A 253 -7.74 0.25 4.74
CA SER A 253 -8.56 1.43 4.46
C SER A 253 -8.80 2.31 5.68
N LEU A 254 -8.87 1.71 6.86
CA LEU A 254 -9.19 2.38 8.12
C LEU A 254 -7.98 2.53 9.06
N GLY A 255 -6.96 1.72 8.88
CA GLY A 255 -5.90 1.53 9.86
C GLY A 255 -5.05 2.77 10.17
N GLN A 256 -4.91 3.69 9.24
CA GLN A 256 -4.00 4.84 9.36
C GLN A 256 -4.70 6.21 9.27
N LEU A 257 -6.01 6.26 9.45
CA LEU A 257 -6.77 7.52 9.41
C LEU A 257 -6.28 8.54 10.44
N SER A 258 -5.88 8.07 11.62
CA SER A 258 -5.45 8.92 12.72
C SER A 258 -4.13 9.64 12.44
N ILE A 259 -3.19 9.05 11.68
CA ILE A 259 -1.92 9.73 11.34
C ILE A 259 -2.18 10.91 10.40
N ALA A 260 -3.09 10.76 9.44
CA ALA A 260 -3.45 11.82 8.52
C ALA A 260 -4.02 13.06 9.26
N ALA A 261 -4.90 12.81 10.24
CA ALA A 261 -5.47 13.89 11.06
C ALA A 261 -4.43 14.50 12.02
N ARG A 262 -3.61 13.66 12.70
CA ARG A 262 -2.59 14.11 13.64
C ARG A 262 -1.51 14.98 12.98
N GLU A 263 -1.15 14.69 11.73
CA GLU A 263 -0.19 15.47 10.96
C GLU A 263 -0.86 16.61 10.14
N GLY A 264 -2.19 16.77 10.23
CA GLY A 264 -2.93 17.85 9.59
C GLY A 264 -2.83 17.83 8.06
N LEU A 265 -2.94 16.64 7.43
CA LEU A 265 -2.76 16.47 5.99
C LEU A 265 -3.93 17.07 5.19
N ASP A 266 -4.04 18.40 5.16
CA ASP A 266 -5.06 19.12 4.41
C ASP A 266 -4.85 19.10 2.88
N ASN A 267 -3.79 18.47 2.43
CA ASN A 267 -3.51 18.11 1.04
C ASN A 267 -4.02 16.72 0.65
N LEU A 268 -4.93 16.13 1.42
CA LEU A 268 -5.51 14.80 1.18
C LEU A 268 -7.03 14.88 1.13
N THR A 269 -7.63 14.33 0.06
CA THR A 269 -9.07 14.16 -0.06
C THR A 269 -9.43 12.73 -0.46
N PHE A 270 -10.22 12.05 0.37
CA PHE A 270 -10.88 10.80 0.02
C PHE A 270 -12.25 11.08 -0.59
N VAL A 271 -12.56 10.41 -1.69
CA VAL A 271 -13.88 10.43 -2.33
C VAL A 271 -14.43 9.00 -2.29
N VAL A 272 -15.31 8.74 -1.32
CA VAL A 272 -15.92 7.42 -1.15
C VAL A 272 -17.19 7.35 -1.99
N ASN A 273 -17.17 6.51 -3.01
CA ASN A 273 -18.32 6.20 -3.87
C ASN A 273 -19.28 5.26 -3.13
N CYS A 274 -20.23 5.86 -2.39
CA CYS A 274 -21.22 5.14 -1.59
C CYS A 274 -22.39 4.69 -2.48
N ASN A 275 -22.18 3.65 -3.28
CA ASN A 275 -23.23 3.03 -4.09
C ASN A 275 -24.02 1.95 -3.33
N LEU A 276 -23.72 1.73 -2.07
CA LEU A 276 -24.38 0.87 -1.08
C LEU A 276 -24.27 -0.64 -1.36
N GLN A 277 -23.49 -1.06 -2.35
CA GLN A 277 -23.44 -2.45 -2.81
C GLN A 277 -22.03 -3.01 -2.88
N ARG A 278 -21.88 -4.22 -2.33
CA ARG A 278 -20.71 -5.08 -2.52
C ARG A 278 -20.93 -6.03 -3.72
N LEU A 279 -20.11 -7.08 -3.78
CA LEU A 279 -20.19 -8.13 -4.80
C LEU A 279 -21.47 -8.98 -4.62
N ASP A 280 -21.76 -9.39 -3.41
CA ASP A 280 -22.83 -10.31 -3.08
C ASP A 280 -24.16 -9.63 -2.68
N GLY A 281 -24.13 -8.35 -2.32
CA GLY A 281 -25.32 -7.63 -1.84
C GLY A 281 -25.02 -6.27 -1.24
N PRO A 282 -25.88 -5.78 -0.31
CA PRO A 282 -25.68 -4.49 0.32
C PRO A 282 -24.44 -4.46 1.22
N VAL A 283 -23.76 -3.30 1.28
CA VAL A 283 -22.66 -3.06 2.23
C VAL A 283 -23.20 -3.14 3.66
N ARG A 284 -24.28 -2.42 3.95
CA ARG A 284 -24.99 -2.43 5.25
C ARG A 284 -26.49 -2.47 5.04
N GLY A 285 -27.06 -3.65 4.83
CA GLY A 285 -28.48 -3.81 4.50
C GLY A 285 -29.44 -3.14 5.50
N ASN A 286 -29.34 -3.47 6.78
CA ASN A 286 -30.16 -2.92 7.87
C ASN A 286 -29.55 -1.65 8.51
N GLY A 287 -28.33 -1.29 8.15
CA GLY A 287 -27.60 -0.12 8.64
C GLY A 287 -27.55 1.00 7.62
N LYS A 288 -26.60 1.93 7.85
CA LYS A 288 -26.35 3.10 6.99
C LYS A 288 -24.84 3.33 6.91
N ILE A 289 -24.21 2.86 5.83
CA ILE A 289 -22.75 2.95 5.67
C ILE A 289 -22.24 4.38 5.72
N ILE A 290 -22.94 5.35 5.13
CA ILE A 290 -22.54 6.76 5.17
C ILE A 290 -22.47 7.29 6.61
N GLN A 291 -23.44 6.93 7.47
CA GLN A 291 -23.46 7.35 8.87
C GLN A 291 -22.37 6.64 9.70
N GLU A 292 -22.11 5.38 9.40
CA GLU A 292 -21.01 4.61 10.00
C GLU A 292 -19.65 5.23 9.66
N LEU A 293 -19.39 5.48 8.37
CA LEU A 293 -18.16 6.11 7.91
C LEU A 293 -18.03 7.55 8.43
N GLU A 294 -19.11 8.35 8.47
CA GLU A 294 -19.06 9.67 9.07
C GLU A 294 -18.55 9.59 10.52
N SER A 295 -19.06 8.62 11.31
CA SER A 295 -18.65 8.45 12.70
C SER A 295 -17.18 8.04 12.83
N ILE A 296 -16.70 7.15 11.97
CA ILE A 296 -15.30 6.68 11.95
C ILE A 296 -14.35 7.83 11.59
N PHE A 297 -14.61 8.53 10.49
CA PHE A 297 -13.75 9.62 10.03
C PHE A 297 -13.74 10.81 10.99
N ARG A 298 -14.89 11.20 11.54
CA ARG A 298 -14.96 12.23 12.57
C ARG A 298 -14.19 11.83 13.83
N GLY A 299 -14.35 10.57 14.28
CA GLY A 299 -13.61 10.03 15.41
C GLY A 299 -12.09 10.01 15.20
N ALA A 300 -11.65 9.85 13.96
CA ALA A 300 -10.24 9.94 13.56
C ALA A 300 -9.73 11.39 13.35
N GLY A 301 -10.60 12.41 13.48
CA GLY A 301 -10.20 13.81 13.34
C GLY A 301 -10.26 14.37 11.90
N TRP A 302 -10.98 13.74 10.99
CA TRP A 302 -11.15 14.20 9.62
C TRP A 302 -12.30 15.21 9.46
N ASN A 303 -12.16 16.11 8.52
CA ASN A 303 -13.28 16.87 7.96
C ASN A 303 -14.15 15.96 7.09
N VAL A 304 -15.47 15.90 7.37
CA VAL A 304 -16.40 15.01 6.66
C VAL A 304 -17.44 15.80 5.92
N ILE A 305 -17.51 15.60 4.59
CA ILE A 305 -18.51 16.20 3.71
C ILE A 305 -19.42 15.09 3.18
N LYS A 306 -20.69 15.10 3.55
CA LYS A 306 -21.70 14.21 2.98
C LYS A 306 -22.31 14.82 1.75
N LEU A 307 -22.42 14.04 0.69
CA LEU A 307 -23.00 14.38 -0.60
C LEU A 307 -24.08 13.33 -0.95
N VAL A 308 -25.27 13.48 -0.36
CA VAL A 308 -26.31 12.43 -0.33
C VAL A 308 -27.35 12.65 -1.41
N TRP A 309 -27.87 13.87 -1.53
CA TRP A 309 -29.01 14.21 -2.36
C TRP A 309 -28.64 15.23 -3.45
N ASP A 310 -29.20 15.04 -4.66
CA ASP A 310 -29.04 16.00 -5.74
C ASP A 310 -29.98 17.22 -5.57
N ARG A 311 -29.85 18.18 -6.48
CA ARG A 311 -30.66 19.43 -6.47
C ARG A 311 -32.18 19.22 -6.57
N THR A 312 -32.66 18.06 -7.04
CA THR A 312 -34.10 17.78 -7.16
C THR A 312 -34.77 17.64 -5.78
N TRP A 313 -34.00 17.31 -4.75
CA TRP A 313 -34.47 17.28 -3.36
C TRP A 313 -34.51 18.64 -2.66
N ASP A 314 -33.79 19.67 -3.20
CA ASP A 314 -33.67 20.96 -2.51
C ASP A 314 -35.03 21.62 -2.24
N PRO A 315 -36.03 21.63 -3.18
CA PRO A 315 -37.35 22.19 -2.89
C PRO A 315 -38.09 21.43 -1.79
N LEU A 316 -37.99 20.10 -1.73
CA LEU A 316 -38.62 19.28 -0.72
C LEU A 316 -38.01 19.51 0.67
N LEU A 317 -36.68 19.55 0.74
CA LEU A 317 -35.95 19.87 1.97
C LEU A 317 -36.25 21.29 2.49
N ALA A 318 -36.39 22.26 1.57
CA ALA A 318 -36.78 23.62 1.94
C ALA A 318 -38.22 23.74 2.50
N GLN A 319 -39.12 22.80 2.14
CA GLN A 319 -40.48 22.71 2.65
C GLN A 319 -40.57 21.97 3.99
N ASP A 320 -39.55 21.20 4.36
CA ASP A 320 -39.55 20.35 5.55
C ASP A 320 -39.36 21.16 6.85
N ARG A 321 -40.40 21.90 7.21
CA ARG A 321 -40.38 22.77 8.39
C ARG A 321 -40.41 22.01 9.71
N ASP A 322 -41.01 20.83 9.69
CA ASP A 322 -41.19 19.98 10.87
C ASP A 322 -40.10 18.91 10.98
N GLY A 323 -39.20 18.80 10.01
CA GLY A 323 -38.12 17.82 9.96
C GLY A 323 -38.57 16.39 9.68
N VAL A 324 -39.83 16.20 9.23
CA VAL A 324 -40.38 14.87 8.98
C VAL A 324 -39.70 14.14 7.82
N LEU A 325 -39.31 14.89 6.78
CA LEU A 325 -38.59 14.34 5.64
C LEU A 325 -37.15 13.92 6.04
N VAL A 326 -36.45 14.80 6.76
CA VAL A 326 -35.11 14.52 7.29
C VAL A 326 -35.15 13.32 8.23
N ASN A 327 -36.18 13.22 9.09
CA ASN A 327 -36.37 12.06 9.97
C ASN A 327 -36.60 10.76 9.17
N LYS A 328 -37.41 10.78 8.11
CA LYS A 328 -37.58 9.63 7.20
C LYS A 328 -36.28 9.24 6.55
N MET A 329 -35.47 10.19 6.08
CA MET A 329 -34.13 9.96 5.53
C MET A 329 -33.19 9.34 6.57
N ASN A 330 -33.22 9.81 7.82
CA ASN A 330 -32.41 9.29 8.91
C ASN A 330 -32.73 7.85 9.28
N THR A 331 -34.00 7.48 9.25
CA THR A 331 -34.51 6.17 9.71
C THR A 331 -34.56 5.10 8.62
N THR A 332 -34.55 5.48 7.35
CA THR A 332 -34.56 4.53 6.22
C THR A 332 -33.22 3.81 6.08
N PRO A 333 -33.15 2.48 6.17
CA PRO A 333 -31.91 1.71 6.02
C PRO A 333 -31.42 1.66 4.57
N ASP A 334 -30.14 1.37 4.37
CA ASP A 334 -29.51 1.32 3.05
C ASP A 334 -30.15 0.30 2.11
N GLY A 335 -30.54 -0.88 2.61
CA GLY A 335 -31.26 -1.89 1.82
C GLY A 335 -32.57 -1.37 1.24
N GLN A 336 -33.30 -0.54 2.01
CA GLN A 336 -34.52 0.08 1.52
C GLN A 336 -34.25 1.18 0.51
N PHE A 337 -33.17 1.96 0.66
CA PHE A 337 -32.74 2.91 -0.38
C PHE A 337 -32.31 2.25 -1.68
N GLN A 338 -31.73 1.04 -1.61
CA GLN A 338 -31.47 0.22 -2.80
C GLN A 338 -32.77 -0.22 -3.50
N THR A 339 -33.75 -0.67 -2.72
CA THR A 339 -35.08 -1.04 -3.26
C THR A 339 -35.72 0.16 -3.98
N TYR A 340 -35.69 1.35 -3.38
CA TYR A 340 -36.22 2.56 -4.03
C TYR A 340 -35.47 2.94 -5.31
N ALA A 341 -34.19 2.59 -5.46
CA ALA A 341 -33.44 2.84 -6.70
C ALA A 341 -33.84 1.90 -7.86
N THR A 342 -34.53 0.79 -7.57
CA THR A 342 -34.92 -0.23 -8.56
C THR A 342 -36.43 -0.33 -8.80
N GLU A 343 -37.22 0.39 -7.99
CA GLU A 343 -38.67 0.37 -8.03
C GLU A 343 -39.26 1.57 -8.79
N THR A 344 -40.60 1.55 -8.98
CA THR A 344 -41.34 2.61 -9.69
C THR A 344 -41.55 3.85 -8.79
N GLY A 345 -41.79 5.00 -9.42
CA GLY A 345 -42.17 6.21 -8.68
C GLY A 345 -43.43 6.04 -7.83
N ALA A 346 -44.41 5.27 -8.30
CA ALA A 346 -45.58 4.90 -7.52
C ALA A 346 -45.22 4.14 -6.24
N TYR A 347 -44.32 3.16 -6.33
CA TYR A 347 -43.81 2.43 -5.18
C TYR A 347 -43.14 3.36 -4.16
N ILE A 348 -42.26 4.28 -4.65
CA ILE A 348 -41.59 5.27 -3.80
C ILE A 348 -42.61 6.19 -3.12
N ARG A 349 -43.61 6.65 -3.84
CA ARG A 349 -44.71 7.47 -3.29
C ARG A 349 -45.40 6.75 -2.11
N ASP A 350 -45.75 5.48 -2.28
CA ASP A 350 -46.49 4.73 -1.31
C ASP A 350 -45.64 4.30 -0.07
N HIS A 351 -44.37 3.95 -0.29
CA HIS A 351 -43.53 3.35 0.73
C HIS A 351 -42.50 4.30 1.37
N PHE A 352 -42.06 5.35 0.68
CA PHE A 352 -41.18 6.36 1.27
C PHE A 352 -41.99 7.54 1.82
N PHE A 353 -42.91 8.06 1.02
CA PHE A 353 -43.71 9.24 1.39
C PHE A 353 -45.06 8.84 2.01
N GLY A 354 -45.44 7.57 1.90
CA GLY A 354 -46.82 7.11 2.31
C GLY A 354 -47.03 6.96 3.81
N ASP A 355 -45.99 6.85 4.61
CA ASP A 355 -46.09 6.57 6.05
C ASP A 355 -46.63 7.76 6.87
N ASP A 356 -46.45 8.99 6.37
CA ASP A 356 -46.85 10.22 7.05
C ASP A 356 -47.64 11.14 6.10
N HIS A 357 -48.78 11.66 6.56
CA HIS A 357 -49.60 12.55 5.75
C HIS A 357 -48.89 13.84 5.30
N ARG A 358 -47.92 14.34 6.09
CA ARG A 358 -47.13 15.51 5.77
C ARG A 358 -46.17 15.19 4.62
N LEU A 359 -45.55 14.02 4.61
CA LEU A 359 -44.71 13.54 3.51
C LEU A 359 -45.51 13.39 2.22
N ARG A 360 -46.74 12.83 2.31
CA ARG A 360 -47.65 12.71 1.16
C ARG A 360 -48.00 14.06 0.59
N ALA A 361 -48.30 15.04 1.43
CA ALA A 361 -48.61 16.40 0.98
C ALA A 361 -47.46 17.08 0.24
N MET A 362 -46.19 16.84 0.64
CA MET A 362 -45.02 17.39 -0.04
C MET A 362 -44.92 16.96 -1.51
N VAL A 363 -45.39 15.77 -1.86
CA VAL A 363 -45.27 15.16 -3.23
C VAL A 363 -46.61 15.07 -3.94
N GLU A 364 -47.68 15.67 -3.43
CA GLU A 364 -49.01 15.58 -4.02
C GLU A 364 -49.08 16.11 -5.43
N GLY A 365 -48.33 17.21 -5.72
CA GLY A 365 -48.23 17.83 -7.05
C GLY A 365 -47.19 17.21 -7.99
N MET A 366 -46.43 16.19 -7.55
CA MET A 366 -45.40 15.53 -8.34
C MET A 366 -45.95 14.30 -9.06
N THR A 367 -45.56 14.10 -10.31
CA THR A 367 -45.82 12.84 -11.01
C THR A 367 -44.95 11.70 -10.48
N ASP A 368 -45.33 10.46 -10.71
CA ASP A 368 -44.50 9.30 -10.34
C ASP A 368 -43.15 9.31 -11.08
N ASP A 369 -43.12 9.81 -12.30
CA ASP A 369 -41.85 10.01 -13.03
C ASP A 369 -40.93 11.04 -12.33
N GLN A 370 -41.45 12.16 -11.87
CA GLN A 370 -40.69 13.15 -11.09
C GLN A 370 -40.18 12.59 -9.77
N ILE A 371 -40.96 11.74 -9.07
CA ILE A 371 -40.53 11.05 -7.85
C ILE A 371 -39.42 10.04 -8.15
N LEU A 372 -39.54 9.29 -9.24
CA LEU A 372 -38.51 8.35 -9.67
C LEU A 372 -37.17 9.03 -9.94
N HIS A 373 -37.21 10.28 -10.45
CA HIS A 373 -36.03 11.06 -10.79
C HIS A 373 -35.43 11.88 -9.64
N LEU A 374 -35.92 11.71 -8.40
CA LEU A 374 -35.26 12.24 -7.22
C LEU A 374 -33.89 11.56 -7.02
N GLY A 375 -32.83 12.29 -7.37
CA GLY A 375 -31.50 11.70 -7.58
C GLY A 375 -30.60 11.66 -6.37
N ARG A 376 -29.35 11.27 -6.59
CA ARG A 376 -28.28 11.15 -5.57
C ARG A 376 -27.23 12.23 -5.80
N GLY A 377 -26.67 12.76 -4.71
CA GLY A 377 -25.71 13.88 -4.76
C GLY A 377 -24.46 13.58 -5.56
N GLY A 378 -23.97 12.32 -5.51
CA GLY A 378 -22.80 11.89 -6.27
C GLY A 378 -23.00 11.85 -7.81
N HIS A 379 -24.19 12.20 -8.31
CA HIS A 379 -24.49 12.35 -9.74
C HIS A 379 -24.73 13.80 -10.16
N ASP A 380 -24.71 14.76 -9.24
CA ASP A 380 -24.97 16.19 -9.49
C ASP A 380 -23.66 17.00 -9.56
N HIS A 381 -23.28 17.48 -10.73
CA HIS A 381 -22.04 18.23 -10.96
C HIS A 381 -21.89 19.45 -10.05
N LYS A 382 -22.95 20.22 -9.80
CA LYS A 382 -22.88 21.41 -8.92
C LYS A 382 -22.62 21.03 -7.47
N LYS A 383 -23.32 20.02 -7.00
CA LYS A 383 -23.14 19.51 -5.63
C LYS A 383 -21.73 18.90 -5.45
N ILE A 384 -21.23 18.15 -6.45
CA ILE A 384 -19.89 17.59 -6.45
C ILE A 384 -18.85 18.72 -6.44
N PHE A 385 -19.02 19.72 -7.32
CA PHE A 385 -18.11 20.87 -7.38
C PHE A 385 -18.03 21.60 -6.03
N ALA A 386 -19.19 21.84 -5.40
CA ALA A 386 -19.25 22.45 -4.08
C ALA A 386 -18.47 21.65 -3.02
N ALA A 387 -18.64 20.33 -3.02
CA ALA A 387 -17.95 19.42 -2.10
C ALA A 387 -16.43 19.41 -2.34
N TYR A 388 -15.99 19.35 -3.60
CA TYR A 388 -14.55 19.33 -3.96
C TYR A 388 -13.89 20.67 -3.63
N LYS A 389 -14.57 21.79 -3.94
CA LYS A 389 -14.08 23.12 -3.59
C LYS A 389 -13.91 23.27 -2.08
N ALA A 390 -14.91 22.88 -1.29
CA ALA A 390 -14.83 22.92 0.15
C ALA A 390 -13.70 22.03 0.69
N ALA A 391 -13.45 20.86 0.07
CA ALA A 391 -12.35 19.96 0.47
C ALA A 391 -10.97 20.58 0.24
N VAL A 392 -10.70 21.17 -0.92
CA VAL A 392 -9.37 21.76 -1.22
C VAL A 392 -9.12 23.06 -0.47
N GLU A 393 -10.17 23.78 -0.11
CA GLU A 393 -10.07 25.04 0.68
C GLU A 393 -9.96 24.78 2.19
N HIS A 394 -10.36 23.59 2.65
CA HIS A 394 -10.26 23.22 4.07
C HIS A 394 -8.80 23.13 4.51
N LYS A 395 -8.50 23.64 5.72
CA LYS A 395 -7.13 23.65 6.24
C LYS A 395 -7.01 22.93 7.57
N GLY A 396 -5.84 22.32 7.78
CA GLY A 396 -5.46 21.69 9.05
C GLY A 396 -6.00 20.29 9.26
N GLN A 397 -6.81 19.75 8.36
CA GLN A 397 -7.36 18.39 8.47
C GLN A 397 -7.50 17.77 7.07
N PRO A 398 -7.28 16.45 6.92
CA PRO A 398 -7.68 15.73 5.72
C PRO A 398 -9.21 15.73 5.57
N THR A 399 -9.69 15.63 4.34
CA THR A 399 -11.14 15.65 4.05
C THR A 399 -11.58 14.32 3.46
N VAL A 400 -12.75 13.81 3.90
CA VAL A 400 -13.48 12.73 3.24
C VAL A 400 -14.81 13.24 2.69
N ILE A 401 -15.12 12.90 1.45
CA ILE A 401 -16.40 13.13 0.80
C ILE A 401 -17.14 11.80 0.68
N LEU A 402 -18.25 11.68 1.39
CA LEU A 402 -19.12 10.49 1.34
C LEU A 402 -20.20 10.72 0.30
N ALA A 403 -19.96 10.27 -0.92
CA ALA A 403 -20.80 10.57 -2.09
C ALA A 403 -21.77 9.42 -2.37
N LYS A 404 -23.07 9.64 -2.10
CA LYS A 404 -24.12 8.67 -2.41
C LYS A 404 -24.36 8.59 -3.91
N THR A 405 -24.30 7.38 -4.45
CA THR A 405 -24.50 7.08 -5.88
C THR A 405 -25.43 5.87 -6.06
N ILE A 406 -25.64 5.47 -7.31
CA ILE A 406 -26.35 4.24 -7.66
C ILE A 406 -25.40 3.36 -8.48
N LYS A 407 -25.20 2.11 -8.06
CA LYS A 407 -24.36 1.16 -8.80
C LYS A 407 -24.94 0.87 -10.18
N GLY A 408 -24.11 0.97 -11.22
CA GLY A 408 -24.56 0.78 -12.59
C GLY A 408 -25.47 1.88 -13.13
N TRP A 409 -25.40 3.08 -12.55
CA TRP A 409 -26.27 4.22 -12.93
C TRP A 409 -26.23 4.51 -14.43
N THR A 410 -27.40 4.73 -15.05
CA THR A 410 -27.69 4.94 -16.47
C THR A 410 -27.57 3.70 -17.38
N LEU A 411 -27.08 2.55 -16.89
CA LEU A 411 -26.97 1.34 -17.73
C LEU A 411 -28.33 0.65 -18.00
N GLY A 412 -29.40 1.14 -17.40
CA GLY A 412 -30.75 0.66 -17.59
C GLY A 412 -31.28 -0.24 -16.47
N PRO A 413 -32.59 -0.56 -16.49
CA PRO A 413 -33.29 -1.19 -15.36
C PRO A 413 -32.81 -2.61 -15.04
N ASN A 414 -32.17 -3.27 -15.98
CA ASN A 414 -31.57 -4.60 -15.76
C ASN A 414 -30.27 -4.52 -14.95
N PHE A 415 -29.63 -3.34 -14.87
CA PHE A 415 -28.31 -3.12 -14.28
C PHE A 415 -28.34 -2.18 -13.08
N GLU A 416 -29.14 -1.11 -13.14
CA GLU A 416 -29.14 -0.09 -12.08
C GLU A 416 -29.58 -0.63 -10.75
N GLY A 417 -28.76 -0.48 -9.71
CA GLY A 417 -29.10 -0.84 -8.32
C GLY A 417 -29.27 -2.32 -8.02
N ARG A 418 -29.15 -3.21 -9.01
CA ARG A 418 -29.35 -4.66 -8.83
C ARG A 418 -28.15 -5.31 -8.14
N ASN A 419 -28.37 -6.27 -7.25
CA ASN A 419 -27.29 -7.00 -6.59
C ASN A 419 -26.40 -7.76 -7.61
N ALA A 420 -26.95 -8.28 -8.69
CA ALA A 420 -26.21 -8.96 -9.75
C ALA A 420 -25.38 -8.03 -10.66
N THR A 421 -25.50 -6.72 -10.54
CA THR A 421 -24.89 -5.72 -11.44
C THR A 421 -23.37 -5.86 -11.56
N HIS A 422 -22.69 -6.25 -10.50
CA HIS A 422 -21.24 -6.44 -10.51
C HIS A 422 -20.79 -7.53 -11.50
N GLN A 423 -21.60 -8.59 -11.64
CA GLN A 423 -21.28 -9.74 -12.49
C GLN A 423 -21.83 -9.60 -13.92
N MET A 424 -22.70 -8.61 -14.17
CA MET A 424 -23.30 -8.39 -15.49
C MET A 424 -22.29 -7.71 -16.41
N LYS A 425 -21.85 -8.45 -17.44
CA LYS A 425 -20.76 -8.05 -18.35
C LYS A 425 -21.21 -7.87 -19.80
N LYS A 426 -22.42 -8.31 -20.14
CA LYS A 426 -22.97 -8.24 -21.51
C LYS A 426 -24.19 -7.36 -21.55
N LEU A 427 -24.12 -6.30 -22.35
CA LEU A 427 -25.26 -5.53 -22.76
C LEU A 427 -25.83 -6.17 -24.02
N THR A 428 -27.14 -6.46 -24.04
CA THR A 428 -27.83 -6.89 -25.26
C THR A 428 -27.92 -5.71 -26.24
N VAL A 429 -28.25 -5.97 -27.50
CA VAL A 429 -28.48 -4.90 -28.50
C VAL A 429 -29.57 -3.94 -28.03
N ASP A 430 -30.62 -4.47 -27.38
CA ASP A 430 -31.72 -3.65 -26.85
C ASP A 430 -31.25 -2.81 -25.63
N ASP A 431 -30.41 -3.36 -24.78
CA ASP A 431 -29.81 -2.57 -23.70
C ASP A 431 -28.93 -1.46 -24.26
N LEU A 432 -28.13 -1.73 -25.29
CA LEU A 432 -27.30 -0.73 -25.97
C LEU A 432 -28.14 0.38 -26.63
N LYS A 433 -29.25 0.04 -27.27
CA LYS A 433 -30.19 1.02 -27.87
C LYS A 433 -30.78 1.93 -26.80
N ARG A 434 -31.29 1.36 -25.68
CA ARG A 434 -31.82 2.13 -24.56
C ARG A 434 -30.74 3.02 -23.94
N PHE A 435 -29.55 2.49 -23.79
CA PHE A 435 -28.42 3.24 -23.23
C PHE A 435 -28.00 4.40 -24.11
N ARG A 436 -27.84 4.17 -25.46
CA ARG A 436 -27.59 5.20 -26.44
C ARG A 436 -28.64 6.32 -26.39
N ASP A 437 -29.94 5.93 -26.37
CA ASP A 437 -31.07 6.87 -26.34
C ASP A 437 -31.04 7.73 -25.08
N ARG A 438 -30.79 7.11 -23.92
CA ARG A 438 -30.64 7.83 -22.63
C ARG A 438 -29.47 8.78 -22.62
N LEU A 439 -28.39 8.47 -23.32
CA LEU A 439 -27.21 9.32 -23.47
C LEU A 439 -27.33 10.32 -24.62
N HIS A 440 -28.40 10.30 -25.39
CA HIS A 440 -28.66 11.16 -26.56
C HIS A 440 -27.52 11.15 -27.58
N LEU A 441 -26.95 9.98 -27.89
CA LEU A 441 -25.86 9.84 -28.85
C LEU A 441 -26.35 9.59 -30.28
N PRO A 442 -25.70 10.18 -31.31
CA PRO A 442 -26.11 10.08 -32.71
C PRO A 442 -25.59 8.78 -33.35
N ILE A 443 -25.93 7.63 -32.76
CA ILE A 443 -25.56 6.29 -33.25
C ILE A 443 -26.83 5.61 -33.76
N SER A 444 -26.80 5.07 -34.97
CA SER A 444 -27.98 4.45 -35.58
C SER A 444 -28.24 3.02 -35.06
N ASP A 445 -29.48 2.56 -35.13
CA ASP A 445 -29.86 1.21 -34.79
C ASP A 445 -29.10 0.16 -35.63
N LYS A 446 -28.89 0.46 -36.93
CA LYS A 446 -28.15 -0.41 -37.85
C LYS A 446 -26.71 -0.65 -37.38
N GLU A 447 -26.05 0.37 -36.87
CA GLU A 447 -24.67 0.25 -36.31
C GLU A 447 -24.66 -0.66 -35.09
N LEU A 448 -25.66 -0.56 -34.20
CA LEU A 448 -25.77 -1.38 -32.99
C LEU A 448 -26.13 -2.86 -33.32
N GLU A 449 -26.91 -3.08 -34.38
CA GLU A 449 -27.32 -4.42 -34.87
C GLU A 449 -26.17 -5.14 -35.59
N SER A 450 -25.08 -4.46 -35.94
CA SER A 450 -23.89 -5.06 -36.58
C SER A 450 -23.16 -6.10 -35.72
N GLY A 451 -23.48 -6.19 -34.43
CA GLY A 451 -22.84 -7.07 -33.46
C GLY A 451 -21.53 -6.51 -32.83
N VAL A 452 -21.05 -5.39 -33.36
CA VAL A 452 -19.88 -4.67 -32.83
C VAL A 452 -20.28 -3.20 -32.64
N PRO A 453 -20.76 -2.81 -31.45
CA PRO A 453 -21.17 -1.44 -31.21
C PRO A 453 -19.98 -0.46 -31.42
N PRO A 454 -20.20 0.67 -32.15
CA PRO A 454 -19.12 1.61 -32.44
C PRO A 454 -18.71 2.40 -31.20
N TYR A 455 -17.42 2.79 -31.12
CA TYR A 455 -17.02 3.89 -30.24
C TYR A 455 -17.56 5.20 -30.79
N TYR A 456 -17.67 6.21 -29.92
CA TYR A 456 -18.14 7.53 -30.30
C TYR A 456 -17.11 8.60 -29.95
N HIS A 457 -16.67 9.34 -30.94
CA HIS A 457 -15.84 10.52 -30.80
C HIS A 457 -16.49 11.64 -31.62
N PRO A 458 -16.82 12.80 -31.02
CA PRO A 458 -17.53 13.88 -31.72
C PRO A 458 -16.68 14.61 -32.77
N GLY A 459 -15.40 14.29 -32.82
CA GLY A 459 -14.40 14.91 -33.70
C GLY A 459 -13.52 15.93 -32.96
N PRO A 460 -12.26 16.10 -33.40
CA PRO A 460 -11.29 16.95 -32.69
C PRO A 460 -11.69 18.43 -32.65
N ASP A 461 -12.44 18.91 -33.64
CA ASP A 461 -12.90 20.29 -33.74
C ASP A 461 -14.25 20.55 -33.04
N SER A 462 -14.84 19.55 -32.41
CA SER A 462 -16.10 19.71 -31.67
C SER A 462 -15.92 20.59 -30.43
N GLU A 463 -16.99 21.26 -30.04
CA GLU A 463 -17.00 22.11 -28.85
C GLU A 463 -16.63 21.33 -27.59
N GLU A 464 -17.10 20.10 -27.49
CA GLU A 464 -16.84 19.19 -26.37
C GLU A 464 -15.35 18.87 -26.23
N ILE A 465 -14.67 18.51 -27.31
CA ILE A 465 -13.24 18.14 -27.31
C ILE A 465 -12.37 19.36 -27.05
N GLN A 466 -12.67 20.49 -27.70
CA GLN A 466 -11.97 21.74 -27.43
C GLN A 466 -12.11 22.18 -25.96
N TYR A 467 -13.33 22.06 -25.40
CA TYR A 467 -13.56 22.33 -23.97
C TYR A 467 -12.70 21.43 -23.06
N MET A 468 -12.66 20.12 -23.34
CA MET A 468 -11.81 19.21 -22.55
C MET A 468 -10.34 19.60 -22.58
N HIS A 469 -9.79 19.91 -23.75
CA HIS A 469 -8.41 20.34 -23.90
C HIS A 469 -8.13 21.66 -23.20
N ASP A 470 -9.04 22.64 -23.30
CA ASP A 470 -8.89 23.93 -22.62
C ASP A 470 -8.88 23.76 -21.10
N ARG A 471 -9.78 22.94 -20.57
CA ARG A 471 -9.78 22.61 -19.14
C ARG A 471 -8.47 21.96 -18.70
N ARG A 472 -7.96 21.00 -19.47
CA ARG A 472 -6.70 20.33 -19.14
C ARG A 472 -5.50 21.26 -19.24
N ARG A 473 -5.43 22.13 -20.24
CA ARG A 473 -4.39 23.17 -20.34
C ARG A 473 -4.46 24.15 -19.16
N GLY A 474 -5.65 24.59 -18.79
CA GLY A 474 -5.85 25.48 -17.65
C GLY A 474 -5.52 24.86 -16.28
N LEU A 475 -5.51 23.52 -16.19
CA LEU A 475 -5.14 22.75 -15.00
C LEU A 475 -3.71 22.16 -15.07
N GLY A 476 -2.87 22.65 -16.00
CA GLY A 476 -1.46 22.26 -16.07
C GLY A 476 -1.18 20.88 -16.68
N GLY A 477 -2.05 20.38 -17.58
CA GLY A 477 -1.80 19.19 -18.36
C GLY A 477 -2.71 17.99 -18.08
N TYR A 478 -2.40 16.86 -18.70
CA TYR A 478 -3.24 15.67 -18.67
C TYR A 478 -3.01 14.81 -17.42
N VAL A 479 -4.07 14.15 -16.96
CA VAL A 479 -4.10 13.19 -15.83
C VAL A 479 -4.93 11.97 -16.25
N PRO A 480 -4.51 10.73 -15.98
CA PRO A 480 -3.22 10.33 -15.42
C PRO A 480 -2.06 10.52 -16.41
N THR A 481 -0.89 10.82 -15.92
CA THR A 481 0.34 10.89 -16.70
C THR A 481 1.53 10.63 -15.78
N ARG A 482 2.37 9.66 -16.11
CA ARG A 482 3.61 9.39 -15.41
C ARG A 482 4.78 9.76 -16.30
N VAL A 483 5.64 10.63 -15.82
CA VAL A 483 6.85 11.05 -16.53
C VAL A 483 8.02 11.06 -15.56
N VAL A 484 9.02 10.23 -15.81
CA VAL A 484 10.26 10.21 -15.03
C VAL A 484 11.14 11.36 -15.48
N ARG A 485 11.31 12.35 -14.59
CA ARG A 485 12.12 13.57 -14.83
C ARG A 485 13.42 13.58 -14.02
N SER A 486 13.61 12.59 -13.14
CA SER A 486 14.77 12.49 -12.27
C SER A 486 16.06 12.29 -13.05
N LYS A 487 17.15 12.86 -12.54
CA LYS A 487 18.50 12.60 -13.05
C LYS A 487 19.17 11.53 -12.19
N PRO A 488 20.11 10.76 -12.77
CA PRO A 488 20.97 9.90 -11.98
C PRO A 488 21.65 10.65 -10.84
N LEU A 489 21.79 10.00 -9.69
CA LEU A 489 22.50 10.58 -8.56
C LEU A 489 24.01 10.39 -8.71
N PRO A 490 24.84 11.34 -8.31
CA PRO A 490 26.28 11.12 -8.14
C PRO A 490 26.47 10.10 -7.01
N LEU A 491 27.15 8.99 -7.34
CA LEU A 491 27.35 7.88 -6.39
C LEU A 491 28.53 8.15 -5.46
N PRO A 492 28.47 7.68 -4.19
CA PRO A 492 29.58 7.82 -3.26
C PRO A 492 30.87 7.14 -3.73
N GLU A 493 32.00 7.72 -3.42
CA GLU A 493 33.32 7.16 -3.70
C GLU A 493 33.63 5.93 -2.81
N ASP A 494 34.57 5.10 -3.24
CA ASP A 494 34.95 3.86 -2.52
C ASP A 494 35.38 4.09 -1.06
N LYS A 495 35.95 5.26 -0.75
CA LYS A 495 36.32 5.64 0.63
C LYS A 495 35.15 5.64 1.61
N THR A 496 33.91 5.87 1.13
CA THR A 496 32.69 5.86 1.96
C THR A 496 32.40 4.46 2.50
N TYR A 497 32.80 3.43 1.79
CA TYR A 497 32.61 2.02 2.18
C TYR A 497 33.76 1.45 3.01
N ALA A 498 34.86 2.18 3.16
CA ALA A 498 36.10 1.68 3.75
C ALA A 498 35.97 1.24 5.22
N THR A 499 35.09 1.87 6.00
CA THR A 499 34.89 1.56 7.42
C THR A 499 34.48 0.11 7.62
N VAL A 500 33.50 -0.37 6.86
CA VAL A 500 32.99 -1.75 7.01
C VAL A 500 33.85 -2.78 6.26
N LYS A 501 34.56 -2.37 5.22
CA LYS A 501 35.51 -3.23 4.48
C LYS A 501 36.76 -3.58 5.29
N LYS A 502 37.15 -2.76 6.27
CA LYS A 502 38.30 -3.04 7.18
C LYS A 502 38.03 -4.15 8.18
N GLY A 503 36.76 -4.63 8.25
CA GLY A 503 36.31 -5.57 9.24
C GLY A 503 36.19 -4.95 10.64
N SER A 504 36.00 -5.80 11.65
CA SER A 504 35.78 -5.37 13.04
C SER A 504 37.01 -5.45 13.96
N GLY A 505 38.14 -5.90 13.42
CA GLY A 505 39.38 -6.15 14.23
C GLY A 505 39.12 -7.21 15.28
N GLN A 506 39.37 -6.85 16.55
CA GLN A 506 39.16 -7.74 17.70
C GLN A 506 37.73 -7.64 18.27
N GLN A 507 36.89 -6.73 17.75
CA GLN A 507 35.54 -6.56 18.25
C GLN A 507 34.58 -7.52 17.52
N SER A 508 33.65 -8.11 18.25
CA SER A 508 32.50 -8.77 17.67
C SER A 508 31.36 -7.73 17.54
N ILE A 509 30.79 -7.65 16.36
CA ILE A 509 29.62 -6.78 16.08
C ILE A 509 28.58 -7.55 15.29
N ALA A 510 27.32 -7.19 15.45
CA ALA A 510 26.24 -7.74 14.65
C ALA A 510 26.27 -7.22 13.21
N THR A 511 25.78 -7.97 12.23
CA THR A 511 25.64 -7.48 10.83
C THR A 511 24.70 -6.27 10.76
N THR A 512 23.67 -6.19 11.62
CA THR A 512 22.84 -4.99 11.80
C THR A 512 23.71 -3.76 12.09
N MET A 513 24.66 -3.87 13.05
CA MET A 513 25.54 -2.76 13.39
C MET A 513 26.56 -2.46 12.29
N ALA A 514 26.99 -3.45 11.51
CA ALA A 514 27.84 -3.21 10.34
C ALA A 514 27.09 -2.36 9.31
N PHE A 515 25.82 -2.69 9.04
CA PHE A 515 24.96 -1.89 8.15
C PHE A 515 24.74 -0.46 8.69
N VAL A 516 24.45 -0.29 9.99
CA VAL A 516 24.24 1.03 10.61
C VAL A 516 25.51 1.90 10.50
N ARG A 517 26.70 1.32 10.66
CA ARG A 517 27.97 2.03 10.46
C ARG A 517 28.13 2.50 9.01
N LEU A 518 27.84 1.65 8.03
CA LEU A 518 27.85 2.00 6.61
C LEU A 518 26.84 3.12 6.32
N LEU A 519 25.61 2.97 6.79
CA LEU A 519 24.56 3.96 6.62
C LEU A 519 24.96 5.34 7.17
N LYS A 520 25.63 5.35 8.32
CA LYS A 520 26.16 6.59 8.92
C LYS A 520 27.19 7.29 8.03
N ASP A 521 28.05 6.54 7.37
CA ASP A 521 29.02 7.08 6.43
C ASP A 521 28.35 7.55 5.12
N LEU A 522 27.36 6.82 4.61
CA LEU A 522 26.55 7.21 3.46
C LEU A 522 25.74 8.49 3.69
N MET A 523 25.14 8.63 4.88
CA MET A 523 24.36 9.83 5.23
C MET A 523 25.21 11.09 5.42
N ARG A 524 26.54 10.94 5.59
CA ARG A 524 27.50 12.06 5.62
C ARG A 524 27.94 12.50 4.21
N ASP A 525 27.62 11.74 3.18
CA ASP A 525 27.91 12.13 1.83
C ASP A 525 27.17 13.42 1.47
N LYS A 526 27.87 14.37 0.83
CA LYS A 526 27.34 15.72 0.56
C LYS A 526 26.24 15.73 -0.50
N GLU A 527 26.28 14.79 -1.44
CA GLU A 527 25.37 14.73 -2.58
C GLU A 527 24.11 13.93 -2.24
N ILE A 528 24.27 12.72 -1.73
CA ILE A 528 23.15 11.80 -1.50
C ILE A 528 22.69 11.74 -0.04
N GLY A 529 23.49 12.18 0.93
CA GLY A 529 23.18 12.00 2.36
C GLY A 529 21.84 12.58 2.80
N LYS A 530 21.42 13.73 2.23
CA LYS A 530 20.13 14.36 2.49
C LYS A 530 18.92 13.60 1.88
N ARG A 531 19.17 12.68 0.94
CA ARG A 531 18.13 11.93 0.23
C ARG A 531 17.73 10.64 0.95
N PHE A 532 18.51 10.19 1.92
CA PHE A 532 18.12 9.05 2.76
C PHE A 532 16.87 9.36 3.58
N VAL A 533 15.94 8.40 3.61
CA VAL A 533 14.73 8.42 4.43
C VAL A 533 14.75 7.17 5.29
N LEU A 534 14.94 7.33 6.60
CA LEU A 534 14.97 6.20 7.52
C LEU A 534 13.55 5.88 7.99
N ILE A 535 13.20 4.61 7.97
CA ILE A 535 11.84 4.13 8.29
C ILE A 535 11.96 2.91 9.20
N ALA A 536 11.26 2.92 10.34
CA ALA A 536 11.14 1.77 11.23
C ALA A 536 9.83 1.83 12.02
N PRO A 537 9.21 0.69 12.36
CA PRO A 537 7.95 0.63 13.11
C PRO A 537 8.21 0.72 14.63
N ASP A 538 8.68 1.91 15.10
CA ASP A 538 9.02 2.22 16.50
C ASP A 538 10.19 1.41 17.09
N GLU A 539 11.11 0.93 16.24
CA GLU A 539 12.18 0.00 16.67
C GLU A 539 13.60 0.51 16.37
N TYR A 540 13.79 1.83 16.22
CA TYR A 540 15.12 2.39 15.94
C TYR A 540 16.16 2.03 17.00
N ARG A 541 15.80 1.97 18.29
CA ARG A 541 16.71 1.59 19.38
C ARG A 541 17.11 0.14 19.29
N THR A 542 16.15 -0.74 18.99
CA THR A 542 16.39 -2.17 18.79
C THR A 542 17.43 -2.45 17.70
N PHE A 543 17.40 -1.65 16.63
CA PHE A 543 18.32 -1.82 15.50
C PHE A 543 19.60 -0.96 15.61
N GLY A 544 19.85 -0.32 16.76
CA GLY A 544 21.04 0.54 17.00
C GLY A 544 21.04 1.83 16.17
N MET A 545 19.87 2.24 15.69
CA MET A 545 19.68 3.45 14.87
C MET A 545 19.38 4.70 15.71
N ASP A 546 19.24 4.61 17.02
CA ASP A 546 19.08 5.72 17.94
C ASP A 546 20.28 6.71 17.90
N SER A 547 21.45 6.24 17.46
CA SER A 547 22.60 7.09 17.16
C SER A 547 22.34 8.17 16.09
N PHE A 548 21.25 8.07 15.33
CA PHE A 548 20.82 9.08 14.36
C PHE A 548 19.89 10.16 14.97
N PHE A 549 19.26 9.94 16.12
CA PHE A 549 18.31 10.89 16.71
C PHE A 549 18.85 12.31 16.84
N PRO A 550 20.08 12.53 17.32
CA PRO A 550 20.60 13.89 17.46
C PRO A 550 20.82 14.62 16.13
N SER A 551 21.23 13.89 15.09
CA SER A 551 21.65 14.47 13.79
C SER A 551 20.53 14.44 12.74
N ALA A 552 19.88 13.30 12.54
CA ALA A 552 18.84 13.11 11.54
C ALA A 552 17.48 13.58 12.04
N LYS A 553 17.16 13.41 13.30
CA LYS A 553 15.90 13.76 14.00
C LYS A 553 14.68 13.06 13.41
N ILE A 554 13.69 12.86 14.24
CA ILE A 554 12.37 12.36 13.83
C ILE A 554 11.58 13.48 13.14
N TYR A 555 10.98 13.18 12.00
CA TYR A 555 10.08 14.11 11.33
C TYR A 555 8.79 14.27 12.13
N ASN A 556 8.48 15.51 12.48
CA ASN A 556 7.18 15.89 13.03
C ASN A 556 6.82 17.29 12.48
N PRO A 557 5.72 17.43 11.69
CA PRO A 557 5.38 18.71 11.07
C PRO A 557 5.13 19.84 12.07
N LEU A 558 4.76 19.52 13.32
CA LEU A 558 4.54 20.48 14.40
C LEU A 558 5.81 20.79 15.21
N GLY A 559 6.93 20.09 14.94
CA GLY A 559 8.11 20.12 15.77
C GLY A 559 7.86 19.48 17.14
N GLN A 560 8.85 19.57 18.03
CA GLN A 560 8.76 19.00 19.38
C GLN A 560 8.09 20.00 20.32
N GLN A 561 6.86 19.71 20.76
CA GLN A 561 6.05 20.57 21.63
C GLN A 561 6.22 20.27 23.14
N TYR A 562 7.15 19.39 23.49
CA TYR A 562 7.42 18.93 24.85
C TYR A 562 8.93 18.81 25.11
N GLU A 563 9.34 18.75 26.37
CA GLU A 563 10.71 18.38 26.74
C GLU A 563 10.84 16.87 26.83
N SER A 564 11.81 16.30 26.09
CA SER A 564 12.11 14.87 26.18
C SER A 564 12.59 14.51 27.60
N VAL A 565 12.08 13.38 28.11
CA VAL A 565 12.55 12.84 29.42
C VAL A 565 14.04 12.48 29.38
N ASP A 566 14.56 12.14 28.22
CA ASP A 566 15.93 11.72 27.96
C ASP A 566 16.83 12.89 27.48
N ARG A 567 16.40 14.15 27.62
CA ARG A 567 17.09 15.33 27.07
C ARG A 567 18.55 15.46 27.43
N ASP A 568 18.93 14.91 28.60
CA ASP A 568 20.29 14.95 29.12
C ASP A 568 21.18 13.79 28.62
N LEU A 569 20.58 12.82 27.90
CA LEU A 569 21.30 11.71 27.30
C LEU A 569 21.92 12.10 25.96
N LEU A 570 23.10 11.53 25.67
CA LEU A 570 23.79 11.76 24.39
C LEU A 570 22.97 11.37 23.18
N LEU A 571 22.17 10.31 23.29
CA LEU A 571 21.29 9.78 22.24
C LEU A 571 19.81 10.10 22.51
N ALA A 572 19.54 11.32 22.99
CA ALA A 572 18.18 11.76 23.28
C ALA A 572 17.29 11.78 22.03
N TYR A 573 16.05 11.32 22.20
CA TYR A 573 15.01 11.41 21.16
C TYR A 573 14.71 12.87 20.82
N LYS A 574 14.72 13.22 19.55
CA LYS A 574 14.48 14.58 19.04
C LYS A 574 13.57 14.58 17.84
N GLU A 575 12.58 15.49 17.85
CA GLU A 575 11.68 15.74 16.73
C GLU A 575 11.96 17.10 16.09
N ALA A 576 11.72 17.22 14.79
CA ALA A 576 11.81 18.48 14.07
C ALA A 576 10.97 18.45 12.77
N PRO A 577 10.47 19.63 12.30
CA PRO A 577 9.74 19.70 11.05
C PRO A 577 10.55 19.23 9.82
N ASN A 578 11.87 19.36 9.87
CA ASN A 578 12.81 18.91 8.85
C ASN A 578 13.54 17.62 9.22
N GLY A 579 13.02 16.83 10.14
CA GLY A 579 13.59 15.54 10.54
C GLY A 579 13.70 14.60 9.34
N GLN A 580 14.70 13.72 9.37
CA GLN A 580 15.01 12.78 8.27
C GLN A 580 14.47 11.38 8.51
N MET A 581 14.15 11.05 9.75
CA MET A 581 13.64 9.76 10.19
C MET A 581 12.10 9.82 10.27
N LEU A 582 11.40 8.83 9.71
CA LEU A 582 9.96 8.72 9.82
C LEU A 582 9.57 7.89 11.04
N HIS A 583 8.49 8.27 11.71
CA HIS A 583 7.95 7.57 12.87
C HIS A 583 6.45 7.29 12.61
N ASP A 584 6.15 6.05 12.23
CA ASP A 584 4.81 5.64 11.81
C ASP A 584 4.04 4.89 12.92
N GLY A 585 4.64 4.80 14.13
CA GLY A 585 4.17 3.96 15.23
C GLY A 585 4.46 2.48 14.97
N ILE A 586 3.91 1.59 15.77
CA ILE A 586 4.05 0.14 15.61
C ILE A 586 3.12 -0.30 14.47
N SER A 587 3.56 -0.06 13.23
CA SER A 587 2.78 -0.33 12.01
C SER A 587 3.68 -0.63 10.81
N GLU A 588 3.89 -1.90 10.53
CA GLU A 588 4.62 -2.33 9.32
C GLU A 588 3.88 -1.90 8.05
N ALA A 589 2.53 -1.91 8.06
CA ALA A 589 1.74 -1.47 6.91
C ALA A 589 1.95 0.04 6.62
N GLY A 590 2.00 0.89 7.66
CA GLY A 590 2.31 2.32 7.51
C GLY A 590 3.74 2.55 7.03
N CYS A 591 4.71 1.84 7.62
CA CYS A 591 6.12 1.93 7.21
C CYS A 591 6.33 1.48 5.76
N THR A 592 5.68 0.39 5.33
CA THR A 592 5.75 -0.08 3.94
C THR A 592 5.12 0.94 2.98
N ALA A 593 4.00 1.58 3.34
CA ALA A 593 3.42 2.65 2.53
C ALA A 593 4.33 3.89 2.47
N SER A 594 5.02 4.26 3.57
CA SER A 594 6.08 5.29 3.59
C SER A 594 7.22 4.94 2.65
N LEU A 595 7.68 3.68 2.67
CA LEU A 595 8.72 3.16 1.78
C LEU A 595 8.32 3.31 0.30
N ILE A 596 7.09 2.92 -0.05
CA ILE A 596 6.57 3.00 -1.42
C ILE A 596 6.48 4.45 -1.88
N ALA A 597 5.94 5.35 -1.05
CA ALA A 597 5.83 6.77 -1.39
C ALA A 597 7.20 7.43 -1.57
N ALA A 598 8.17 7.16 -0.69
CA ALA A 598 9.53 7.64 -0.83
C ALA A 598 10.25 7.02 -2.04
N GLY A 599 10.11 5.70 -2.24
CA GLY A 599 10.76 4.96 -3.32
C GLY A 599 10.26 5.33 -4.71
N SER A 600 9.06 5.90 -4.85
CA SER A 600 8.51 6.38 -6.12
C SER A 600 8.66 7.89 -6.34
N ALA A 601 9.28 8.63 -5.41
CA ALA A 601 9.44 10.10 -5.50
C ALA A 601 10.22 10.56 -6.75
N TYR A 602 11.10 9.72 -7.29
CA TYR A 602 11.81 9.97 -8.54
C TYR A 602 10.86 10.12 -9.74
N ALA A 603 9.71 9.46 -9.72
CA ALA A 603 8.71 9.52 -10.78
C ALA A 603 7.59 10.53 -10.44
N THR A 604 7.11 10.57 -9.19
CA THR A 604 6.01 11.45 -8.79
C THR A 604 6.43 12.91 -8.76
N HIS A 605 7.64 13.21 -8.31
CA HIS A 605 8.16 14.58 -8.13
C HIS A 605 9.46 14.88 -8.90
N GLY A 606 10.06 13.89 -9.56
CA GLY A 606 11.34 14.05 -10.26
C GLY A 606 12.56 14.12 -9.33
N GLU A 607 12.38 13.89 -8.02
CA GLU A 607 13.43 13.97 -7.00
C GLU A 607 13.62 12.62 -6.31
N PRO A 608 14.70 11.88 -6.61
CA PRO A 608 14.94 10.58 -6.01
C PRO A 608 15.15 10.69 -4.51
N LEU A 609 14.46 9.85 -3.73
CA LEU A 609 14.75 9.56 -2.34
C LEU A 609 15.32 8.15 -2.20
N ILE A 610 16.12 7.93 -1.17
CA ILE A 610 16.75 6.64 -0.87
C ILE A 610 16.15 6.13 0.45
N PRO A 611 14.98 5.49 0.42
CA PRO A 611 14.41 4.96 1.65
C PRO A 611 15.18 3.73 2.12
N VAL A 612 15.36 3.65 3.44
CA VAL A 612 15.92 2.52 4.18
C VAL A 612 14.90 2.13 5.23
N TYR A 613 14.21 1.03 4.99
CA TYR A 613 13.19 0.50 5.88
C TYR A 613 13.73 -0.72 6.64
N VAL A 614 13.71 -0.64 7.97
CA VAL A 614 14.19 -1.70 8.87
C VAL A 614 13.04 -2.20 9.72
N PHE A 615 12.90 -3.52 9.82
CA PHE A 615 11.86 -4.18 10.62
C PHE A 615 12.36 -5.53 11.16
N TYR A 616 11.67 -6.11 12.11
CA TYR A 616 11.84 -7.53 12.43
C TYR A 616 11.52 -8.37 11.20
N SER A 617 12.47 -9.19 10.73
CA SER A 617 12.34 -9.94 9.48
C SER A 617 11.08 -10.81 9.40
N MET A 618 10.63 -11.33 10.55
CA MET A 618 9.40 -12.10 10.69
C MET A 618 8.15 -11.34 10.25
N PHE A 619 8.09 -10.01 10.46
CA PHE A 619 6.87 -9.21 10.26
C PHE A 619 6.81 -8.47 8.92
N GLY A 620 7.88 -8.45 8.13
CA GLY A 620 7.92 -7.78 6.84
C GLY A 620 7.05 -8.46 5.78
N PHE A 621 7.63 -9.35 5.00
CA PHE A 621 6.94 -10.02 3.90
C PHE A 621 5.71 -10.82 4.33
N GLN A 622 5.75 -11.45 5.50
CA GLN A 622 4.61 -12.21 6.02
C GLN A 622 3.40 -11.32 6.32
N ARG A 623 3.62 -10.10 6.80
CA ARG A 623 2.55 -9.20 7.24
C ARG A 623 2.11 -8.20 6.17
N THR A 624 3.04 -7.75 5.32
CA THR A 624 2.83 -6.72 4.30
C THR A 624 3.23 -7.16 2.89
N GLY A 625 3.17 -8.47 2.62
CA GLY A 625 3.56 -9.04 1.31
C GLY A 625 2.80 -8.43 0.14
N ASP A 626 1.52 -8.13 0.32
CA ASP A 626 0.68 -7.47 -0.67
C ASP A 626 1.18 -6.04 -0.99
N GLN A 627 1.59 -5.28 0.02
CA GLN A 627 2.21 -3.97 -0.18
C GLN A 627 3.59 -4.05 -0.84
N PHE A 628 4.41 -5.09 -0.55
CA PHE A 628 5.65 -5.32 -1.31
C PHE A 628 5.38 -5.68 -2.77
N TRP A 629 4.28 -6.36 -3.05
CA TRP A 629 3.82 -6.58 -4.42
C TRP A 629 3.43 -5.26 -5.09
N GLN A 630 2.65 -4.42 -4.39
CA GLN A 630 2.32 -3.05 -4.82
C GLN A 630 3.58 -2.20 -5.05
N MET A 631 4.61 -2.33 -4.19
CA MET A 631 5.90 -1.64 -4.34
C MET A 631 6.53 -1.92 -5.71
N SER A 632 6.53 -3.19 -6.11
CA SER A 632 7.05 -3.60 -7.42
C SER A 632 6.17 -3.12 -8.58
N ASP A 633 4.86 -3.14 -8.44
CA ASP A 633 3.92 -2.63 -9.45
C ASP A 633 4.06 -1.11 -9.63
N GLN A 634 4.24 -0.38 -8.53
CA GLN A 634 4.45 1.09 -8.53
C GLN A 634 5.87 1.50 -8.97
N LEU A 635 6.76 0.53 -9.25
CA LEU A 635 8.14 0.77 -9.67
C LEU A 635 8.95 1.53 -8.59
N ALA A 636 8.63 1.32 -7.32
CA ALA A 636 9.30 1.98 -6.21
C ALA A 636 10.65 1.31 -5.90
N ARG A 637 11.61 2.10 -5.40
CA ARG A 637 13.00 1.73 -5.16
C ARG A 637 13.36 1.93 -3.69
N GLY A 638 14.38 1.22 -3.20
CA GLY A 638 14.87 1.41 -1.84
C GLY A 638 15.53 0.18 -1.26
N PHE A 639 16.01 0.33 -0.04
CA PHE A 639 16.60 -0.75 0.75
C PHE A 639 15.63 -1.18 1.86
N VAL A 640 15.42 -2.46 1.94
CA VAL A 640 14.56 -3.11 2.94
C VAL A 640 15.45 -4.05 3.75
N LEU A 641 15.44 -3.91 5.06
CA LEU A 641 16.26 -4.72 5.96
C LEU A 641 15.37 -5.54 6.88
N GLY A 642 15.43 -6.87 6.70
CA GLY A 642 14.92 -7.81 7.68
C GLY A 642 15.94 -7.97 8.80
N ALA A 643 15.75 -7.25 9.90
CA ALA A 643 16.65 -7.31 11.04
C ALA A 643 16.24 -8.40 12.03
N THR A 644 17.14 -8.73 12.97
CA THR A 644 16.94 -9.83 13.90
C THR A 644 16.59 -11.15 13.18
N ALA A 645 17.18 -11.34 12.00
CA ALA A 645 16.88 -12.43 11.09
C ALA A 645 17.28 -13.80 11.64
N GLY A 646 16.72 -14.82 11.04
CA GLY A 646 17.05 -16.23 11.31
C GLY A 646 16.16 -16.91 12.35
N ARG A 647 16.07 -18.24 12.22
CA ARG A 647 15.23 -19.08 13.09
C ARG A 647 15.82 -19.30 14.47
N THR A 648 17.17 -19.29 14.56
CA THR A 648 17.89 -19.64 15.79
C THR A 648 18.72 -18.48 16.35
N THR A 649 18.82 -17.36 15.64
CA THR A 649 19.74 -16.28 16.00
C THR A 649 19.15 -15.31 17.01
N LEU A 650 17.85 -15.04 16.94
CA LEU A 650 17.15 -14.23 17.93
C LEU A 650 16.80 -15.07 19.14
N THR A 651 17.45 -14.84 20.28
CA THR A 651 17.25 -15.60 21.52
C THR A 651 16.15 -15.02 22.39
N GLY A 652 15.39 -15.87 23.09
CA GLY A 652 14.47 -15.48 24.16
C GLY A 652 13.09 -14.98 23.70
N GLU A 653 12.96 -14.39 22.53
CA GLU A 653 11.72 -13.79 22.01
C GLU A 653 10.64 -14.83 21.62
N GLY A 654 11.05 -16.06 21.32
CA GLY A 654 10.18 -17.17 21.03
C GLY A 654 9.66 -17.24 19.60
N LEU A 655 8.67 -18.10 19.42
CA LEU A 655 8.15 -18.55 18.12
C LEU A 655 7.75 -17.40 17.20
N GLN A 656 7.05 -16.39 17.71
CA GLN A 656 6.50 -15.31 16.90
C GLN A 656 7.56 -14.38 16.27
N HIS A 657 8.82 -14.42 16.74
CA HIS A 657 9.92 -13.62 16.19
C HIS A 657 10.95 -14.44 15.40
N ALA A 658 10.95 -15.76 15.56
CA ALA A 658 11.93 -16.64 14.94
C ALA A 658 11.63 -16.85 13.45
N ASP A 659 12.20 -16.03 12.60
CA ASP A 659 12.00 -16.03 11.16
C ASP A 659 12.87 -17.10 10.45
N GLY A 660 12.26 -18.02 9.75
CA GLY A 660 12.96 -19.00 8.92
C GLY A 660 12.51 -18.99 7.45
N HIS A 661 11.69 -18.02 7.02
CA HIS A 661 11.01 -18.10 5.73
C HIS A 661 10.90 -16.78 4.95
N SER A 662 11.28 -15.63 5.50
CA SER A 662 11.15 -14.33 4.80
C SER A 662 11.96 -14.27 3.50
N GLN A 663 13.13 -14.93 3.44
CA GLN A 663 13.92 -15.05 2.20
C GLN A 663 13.16 -15.81 1.10
N LEU A 664 12.39 -16.86 1.47
CA LEU A 664 11.55 -17.58 0.52
C LEU A 664 10.38 -16.72 0.03
N LEU A 665 9.73 -15.97 0.94
CA LEU A 665 8.67 -15.04 0.58
C LEU A 665 9.20 -13.92 -0.33
N ALA A 666 10.36 -13.37 -0.04
CA ALA A 666 11.02 -12.37 -0.89
C ALA A 666 11.28 -12.90 -2.31
N SER A 667 11.63 -14.17 -2.45
CA SER A 667 11.88 -14.80 -3.75
C SER A 667 10.66 -14.86 -4.68
N THR A 668 9.44 -14.71 -4.14
CA THR A 668 8.21 -14.68 -4.92
C THR A 668 7.98 -13.36 -5.63
N ASN A 669 8.66 -12.27 -5.20
CA ASN A 669 8.47 -10.93 -5.77
C ASN A 669 9.49 -10.66 -6.88
N PRO A 670 9.06 -10.44 -8.14
CA PRO A 670 9.97 -10.25 -9.26
C PRO A 670 10.85 -8.99 -9.19
N GLY A 671 10.37 -7.94 -8.50
CA GLY A 671 11.12 -6.69 -8.32
C GLY A 671 12.09 -6.71 -7.13
N CYS A 672 12.08 -7.75 -6.31
CA CYS A 672 12.90 -7.88 -5.12
C CYS A 672 14.26 -8.50 -5.45
N VAL A 673 15.37 -7.87 -5.06
CA VAL A 673 16.74 -8.39 -5.14
C VAL A 673 17.16 -8.72 -3.71
N ALA A 674 17.06 -10.02 -3.34
CA ALA A 674 17.22 -10.47 -1.97
C ALA A 674 18.61 -11.04 -1.68
N TYR A 675 19.23 -10.59 -0.57
CA TYR A 675 20.53 -11.03 -0.10
C TYR A 675 20.50 -11.45 1.38
N ASP A 676 21.37 -12.41 1.71
CA ASP A 676 21.63 -12.88 3.07
C ASP A 676 23.14 -12.82 3.37
N PRO A 677 23.70 -11.60 3.54
CA PRO A 677 25.14 -11.40 3.70
C PRO A 677 25.63 -11.82 5.09
N ALA A 678 26.85 -12.39 5.14
CA ALA A 678 27.53 -12.80 6.38
C ALA A 678 28.38 -11.67 7.00
N PHE A 679 28.99 -10.80 6.18
CA PHE A 679 30.04 -9.88 6.63
C PHE A 679 29.84 -8.45 6.13
N GLY A 680 30.48 -7.50 6.83
CA GLY A 680 30.37 -6.08 6.50
C GLY A 680 30.87 -5.70 5.10
N PHE A 681 31.94 -6.34 4.57
CA PHE A 681 32.41 -6.08 3.22
C PHE A 681 31.44 -6.57 2.15
N GLU A 682 30.73 -7.70 2.38
CA GLU A 682 29.64 -8.15 1.50
C GLU A 682 28.51 -7.13 1.46
N ILE A 683 28.07 -6.65 2.64
CA ILE A 683 27.06 -5.60 2.77
C ILE A 683 27.47 -4.35 2.00
N ALA A 684 28.78 -3.95 2.09
CA ALA A 684 29.30 -2.79 1.37
C ALA A 684 29.17 -2.92 -0.14
N HIS A 685 29.50 -4.07 -0.72
CA HIS A 685 29.38 -4.32 -2.14
C HIS A 685 27.93 -4.37 -2.61
N ILE A 686 27.07 -5.06 -1.87
CA ILE A 686 25.63 -5.18 -2.16
C ILE A 686 24.96 -3.80 -2.14
N VAL A 687 25.20 -3.00 -1.09
CA VAL A 687 24.62 -1.65 -0.98
C VAL A 687 25.17 -0.72 -2.07
N LYS A 688 26.46 -0.81 -2.38
CA LYS A 688 27.07 -0.04 -3.49
C LYS A 688 26.43 -0.38 -4.83
N ASP A 689 26.21 -1.68 -5.10
CA ASP A 689 25.53 -2.13 -6.32
C ASP A 689 24.07 -1.68 -6.36
N GLY A 690 23.35 -1.78 -5.24
CA GLY A 690 21.97 -1.30 -5.12
C GLY A 690 21.83 0.20 -5.42
N LEU A 691 22.72 1.02 -4.87
CA LEU A 691 22.77 2.45 -5.18
C LEU A 691 23.05 2.70 -6.65
N ARG A 692 23.99 1.95 -7.26
CA ARG A 692 24.31 2.05 -8.67
C ARG A 692 23.12 1.67 -9.57
N ARG A 693 22.49 0.54 -9.32
CA ARG A 693 21.37 0.05 -10.12
C ARG A 693 20.14 0.95 -10.01
N MET A 694 19.73 1.27 -8.78
CA MET A 694 18.50 2.03 -8.55
C MET A 694 18.64 3.53 -8.89
N TYR A 695 19.83 4.12 -8.70
CA TYR A 695 19.99 5.59 -8.73
C TYR A 695 21.12 6.10 -9.64
N GLY A 696 22.03 5.23 -10.08
CA GLY A 696 23.22 5.66 -10.84
C GLY A 696 22.98 5.88 -12.34
N GLY A 697 21.91 5.30 -12.88
CA GLY A 697 21.64 5.30 -14.32
C GLY A 697 22.62 4.43 -15.13
N SER A 698 22.19 3.96 -16.30
CA SER A 698 22.99 3.23 -17.29
C SER A 698 22.43 3.51 -18.70
N GLU A 699 23.09 3.02 -19.75
CA GLU A 699 22.56 3.12 -21.12
C GLU A 699 21.20 2.41 -21.26
N GLU A 700 21.04 1.24 -20.64
CA GLU A 700 19.81 0.45 -20.65
C GLU A 700 18.73 1.04 -19.72
N HIS A 701 19.14 1.59 -18.58
CA HIS A 701 18.27 2.18 -17.56
C HIS A 701 18.73 3.62 -17.23
N PRO A 702 18.44 4.60 -18.08
CA PRO A 702 18.97 5.98 -17.92
C PRO A 702 18.51 6.67 -16.64
N HIS A 703 17.40 6.23 -16.06
CA HIS A 703 16.85 6.74 -14.79
C HIS A 703 17.07 5.78 -13.61
N GLY A 704 17.82 4.67 -13.80
CA GLY A 704 17.99 3.58 -12.85
C GLY A 704 16.96 2.45 -13.02
N GLU A 705 17.26 1.29 -12.43
CA GLU A 705 16.42 0.09 -12.48
C GLU A 705 15.27 0.15 -11.47
N ASP A 706 14.10 -0.37 -11.85
CA ASP A 706 12.89 -0.42 -11.00
C ASP A 706 12.87 -1.72 -10.19
N VAL A 707 13.79 -1.79 -9.22
CA VAL A 707 13.95 -2.89 -8.26
C VAL A 707 14.10 -2.33 -6.85
N PHE A 708 13.93 -3.18 -5.85
CA PHE A 708 14.30 -2.87 -4.47
C PHE A 708 15.16 -3.99 -3.88
N TYR A 709 16.02 -3.64 -2.94
CA TYR A 709 16.93 -4.57 -2.29
C TYR A 709 16.38 -5.00 -0.95
N TYR A 710 16.34 -6.32 -0.70
CA TYR A 710 16.05 -6.91 0.59
C TYR A 710 17.30 -7.57 1.16
N LEU A 711 17.77 -7.10 2.31
CA LEU A 711 18.92 -7.66 3.01
C LEU A 711 18.46 -8.20 4.37
N THR A 712 18.82 -9.42 4.70
CA THR A 712 18.67 -9.95 6.05
C THR A 712 19.92 -9.67 6.87
N VAL A 713 19.73 -9.12 8.07
CA VAL A 713 20.80 -8.78 9.01
C VAL A 713 20.45 -9.31 10.40
N TYR A 714 21.48 -9.69 11.14
CA TYR A 714 21.35 -10.45 12.37
C TYR A 714 21.78 -9.60 13.57
N ASN A 715 21.31 -9.98 14.76
CA ASN A 715 21.69 -9.34 16.02
C ASN A 715 22.82 -10.09 16.76
N GLU A 716 23.25 -11.28 16.30
CA GLU A 716 24.37 -11.99 16.89
C GLU A 716 25.70 -11.28 16.59
N PRO A 717 26.49 -10.93 17.62
CA PRO A 717 27.79 -10.35 17.38
C PRO A 717 28.80 -11.41 16.91
N ILE A 718 29.40 -11.13 15.76
CA ILE A 718 30.47 -11.96 15.16
C ILE A 718 31.70 -11.10 14.86
N GLN A 719 32.86 -11.73 14.73
CA GLN A 719 34.05 -11.07 14.25
C GLN A 719 34.01 -10.95 12.73
N HIS A 720 34.00 -9.72 12.21
CA HIS A 720 34.01 -9.50 10.76
C HIS A 720 35.45 -9.44 10.25
N PRO A 721 35.82 -10.31 9.29
CA PRO A 721 37.13 -10.24 8.64
C PRO A 721 37.25 -8.95 7.82
N ALA A 722 38.48 -8.49 7.59
CA ALA A 722 38.74 -7.50 6.57
C ALA A 722 38.47 -8.07 5.17
N GLU A 723 38.10 -7.20 4.23
CA GLU A 723 37.91 -7.58 2.82
C GLU A 723 39.19 -8.21 2.30
N PRO A 724 39.15 -9.44 1.70
CA PRO A 724 40.31 -10.04 1.07
C PRO A 724 40.85 -9.20 -0.10
N GLU A 725 42.18 -9.17 -0.31
CA GLU A 725 42.79 -8.40 -1.41
C GLU A 725 42.26 -8.80 -2.81
N ASN A 726 41.91 -10.08 -2.98
CA ASN A 726 41.37 -10.62 -4.23
C ASN A 726 39.92 -11.06 -4.06
N VAL A 727 39.09 -10.21 -3.42
CA VAL A 727 37.68 -10.52 -3.22
C VAL A 727 36.94 -10.68 -4.54
N ASP A 728 36.14 -11.74 -4.64
CA ASP A 728 35.31 -12.02 -5.80
C ASP A 728 33.99 -11.21 -5.73
N VAL A 729 34.08 -9.94 -6.11
CA VAL A 729 32.94 -9.03 -6.10
C VAL A 729 31.80 -9.50 -7.01
N GLU A 730 32.14 -10.07 -8.17
CA GLU A 730 31.11 -10.65 -9.06
C GLU A 730 30.35 -11.77 -8.36
N GLY A 731 31.07 -12.67 -7.67
CA GLY A 731 30.46 -13.75 -6.90
C GLY A 731 29.56 -13.26 -5.76
N ILE A 732 29.98 -12.22 -5.04
CA ILE A 732 29.15 -11.59 -4.01
C ILE A 732 27.82 -11.08 -4.62
N LEU A 733 27.87 -10.40 -5.75
CA LEU A 733 26.71 -9.80 -6.39
C LEU A 733 25.81 -10.81 -7.12
N LYS A 734 26.41 -11.87 -7.69
CA LYS A 734 25.65 -12.96 -8.34
C LYS A 734 25.15 -14.03 -7.40
N GLY A 735 25.56 -13.99 -6.14
CA GLY A 735 24.96 -14.79 -5.09
C GLY A 735 25.84 -15.90 -4.48
N VAL A 736 27.04 -16.22 -5.02
CA VAL A 736 27.95 -17.18 -4.40
C VAL A 736 29.41 -16.95 -4.78
N TYR A 737 30.30 -17.04 -3.78
CA TYR A 737 31.75 -16.99 -4.00
C TYR A 737 32.46 -17.91 -2.99
N ARG A 738 33.68 -18.38 -3.30
CA ARG A 738 34.50 -19.15 -2.37
C ARG A 738 35.11 -18.21 -1.33
N PHE A 739 34.65 -18.38 -0.08
CA PHE A 739 35.12 -17.58 1.06
C PHE A 739 36.43 -18.14 1.67
N SER A 740 36.51 -19.48 1.85
CA SER A 740 37.69 -20.12 2.43
C SER A 740 38.04 -21.40 1.68
N GLU A 741 39.31 -21.55 1.30
CA GLU A 741 39.82 -22.78 0.74
C GLU A 741 40.17 -23.76 1.85
N GLY A 742 39.84 -25.05 1.67
CA GLY A 742 40.17 -26.09 2.61
C GLY A 742 41.69 -26.31 2.77
N THR A 743 42.18 -26.29 4.00
CA THR A 743 43.57 -26.56 4.35
C THR A 743 43.61 -27.79 5.23
N GLY A 744 44.33 -28.80 4.83
CA GLY A 744 44.40 -30.06 5.54
C GLY A 744 43.33 -31.07 5.09
N GLY A 745 43.56 -32.37 5.36
CA GLY A 745 42.70 -33.44 4.84
C GLY A 745 43.01 -33.81 3.37
N SER A 746 42.43 -34.92 2.91
CA SER A 746 42.64 -35.43 1.53
C SER A 746 41.32 -35.77 0.81
N ILE A 747 40.21 -35.88 1.52
CA ILE A 747 38.91 -36.18 0.92
C ILE A 747 38.18 -34.88 0.62
N PRO A 748 37.87 -34.54 -0.64
CA PRO A 748 37.28 -33.25 -1.00
C PRO A 748 35.79 -33.21 -0.62
N ALA A 749 35.34 -32.02 -0.17
CA ALA A 749 33.95 -31.70 0.07
C ALA A 749 33.73 -30.19 -0.06
N GLN A 750 32.49 -29.74 -0.16
CA GLN A 750 32.08 -28.35 -0.28
C GLN A 750 31.02 -28.02 0.78
N ILE A 751 31.17 -26.92 1.48
CA ILE A 751 30.15 -26.38 2.41
C ILE A 751 29.71 -25.04 1.84
N MET A 752 28.42 -24.89 1.57
CA MET A 752 27.85 -23.63 1.09
C MET A 752 26.95 -23.04 2.19
N ALA A 753 27.25 -21.84 2.66
CA ALA A 753 26.55 -21.25 3.79
C ALA A 753 26.12 -19.80 3.50
N SER A 754 25.03 -19.34 4.11
CA SER A 754 24.60 -17.95 4.00
C SER A 754 24.45 -17.27 5.35
N GLY A 755 24.57 -15.94 5.37
CA GLY A 755 24.37 -15.12 6.56
C GLY A 755 25.18 -15.62 7.76
N VAL A 756 24.54 -15.73 8.90
CA VAL A 756 25.14 -16.13 10.17
C VAL A 756 25.67 -17.58 10.17
N ALA A 757 25.30 -18.41 9.19
CA ALA A 757 25.81 -19.79 9.09
C ALA A 757 27.23 -19.87 8.49
N VAL A 758 27.77 -18.81 7.88
CA VAL A 758 29.13 -18.86 7.32
C VAL A 758 30.19 -19.09 8.40
N PRO A 759 30.18 -18.44 9.58
CA PRO A 759 31.07 -18.77 10.69
C PRO A 759 30.98 -20.24 11.14
N TRP A 760 29.77 -20.83 11.18
CA TRP A 760 29.60 -22.25 11.56
C TRP A 760 30.21 -23.19 10.52
N ALA A 761 30.09 -22.84 9.24
CA ALA A 761 30.72 -23.57 8.14
C ALA A 761 32.25 -23.55 8.22
N VAL A 762 32.85 -22.42 8.61
CA VAL A 762 34.29 -22.29 8.81
C VAL A 762 34.76 -23.12 10.01
N GLU A 763 33.99 -23.18 11.10
CA GLU A 763 34.26 -24.04 12.22
C GLU A 763 34.16 -25.54 11.83
N ALA A 764 33.12 -25.89 11.05
CA ALA A 764 32.96 -27.23 10.54
C ALA A 764 34.12 -27.64 9.59
N GLN A 765 34.59 -26.73 8.75
CA GLN A 765 35.78 -26.91 7.88
C GLN A 765 37.00 -27.31 8.70
N LYS A 766 37.25 -26.65 9.82
CA LYS A 766 38.37 -26.95 10.71
C LYS A 766 38.22 -28.31 11.36
N ILE A 767 37.05 -28.62 11.92
CA ILE A 767 36.76 -29.93 12.55
C ILE A 767 36.92 -31.06 11.52
N LEU A 768 36.43 -30.88 10.29
CA LEU A 768 36.56 -31.89 9.23
C LEU A 768 38.01 -32.17 8.86
N ALA A 769 38.86 -31.15 8.81
CA ALA A 769 40.28 -31.32 8.53
C ALA A 769 41.03 -32.01 9.68
N GLU A 770 40.80 -31.58 10.92
CA GLU A 770 41.51 -32.07 12.12
C GLU A 770 41.08 -33.50 12.51
N ASP A 771 39.80 -33.81 12.47
CA ASP A 771 39.22 -35.05 13.02
C ASP A 771 38.95 -36.14 11.97
N TRP A 772 38.63 -35.75 10.71
CA TRP A 772 38.07 -36.67 9.71
C TRP A 772 38.83 -36.75 8.39
N ASN A 773 39.97 -36.07 8.26
CA ASN A 773 40.78 -36.08 7.04
C ASN A 773 40.04 -35.57 5.80
N VAL A 774 39.05 -34.65 5.98
CA VAL A 774 38.25 -34.05 4.91
C VAL A 774 38.75 -32.65 4.61
N LYS A 775 39.03 -32.38 3.32
CA LYS A 775 39.37 -31.06 2.79
C LYS A 775 38.09 -30.40 2.28
N ALA A 776 37.46 -29.56 3.08
CA ALA A 776 36.23 -28.86 2.68
C ALA A 776 36.54 -27.40 2.31
N ASP A 777 36.07 -26.94 1.16
CA ASP A 777 36.02 -25.53 0.84
C ASP A 777 34.74 -24.91 1.43
N VAL A 778 34.78 -23.65 1.86
CA VAL A 778 33.58 -22.90 2.33
C VAL A 778 33.22 -21.83 1.32
N TRP A 779 31.98 -21.86 0.89
CA TRP A 779 31.37 -20.89 -0.02
C TRP A 779 30.37 -20.00 0.74
N SER A 780 30.46 -18.67 0.59
CA SER A 780 29.44 -17.76 1.04
C SER A 780 28.38 -17.61 -0.04
N ALA A 781 27.16 -18.08 0.24
CA ALA A 781 26.00 -17.90 -0.62
C ALA A 781 25.27 -16.62 -0.21
N THR A 782 25.65 -15.49 -0.79
CA THR A 782 25.07 -14.20 -0.46
C THR A 782 23.64 -14.02 -0.95
N SER A 783 23.21 -14.81 -1.97
CA SER A 783 21.84 -14.76 -2.49
C SER A 783 21.42 -16.06 -3.18
N TRP A 784 20.60 -16.84 -2.50
CA TRP A 784 19.94 -18.01 -3.10
C TRP A 784 18.95 -17.60 -4.20
N ASN A 785 18.28 -16.47 -4.01
CA ASN A 785 17.28 -15.95 -4.91
C ASN A 785 17.89 -15.50 -6.27
N GLU A 786 18.98 -14.74 -6.27
CA GLU A 786 19.62 -14.29 -7.52
C GLU A 786 20.25 -15.43 -8.29
N LEU A 787 20.83 -16.43 -7.58
CA LEU A 787 21.32 -17.67 -8.21
C LEU A 787 20.19 -18.41 -8.94
N ARG A 788 19.03 -18.57 -8.28
CA ARG A 788 17.86 -19.19 -8.90
C ARG A 788 17.31 -18.38 -10.08
N ARG A 789 17.23 -17.05 -9.91
CA ARG A 789 16.69 -16.16 -10.96
C ARG A 789 17.53 -16.24 -12.23
N GLU A 790 18.84 -16.17 -12.11
CA GLU A 790 19.77 -16.29 -13.24
C GLU A 790 19.68 -17.68 -13.89
N ALA A 791 19.60 -18.74 -13.10
CA ALA A 791 19.51 -20.11 -13.62
C ALA A 791 18.20 -20.35 -14.41
N VAL A 792 17.07 -19.83 -13.90
CA VAL A 792 15.78 -19.89 -14.62
C VAL A 792 15.86 -19.12 -15.93
N ALA A 793 16.48 -17.94 -15.94
CA ALA A 793 16.68 -17.15 -17.18
C ALA A 793 17.57 -17.88 -18.20
N CYS A 794 18.60 -18.60 -17.75
CA CYS A 794 19.40 -19.47 -18.62
C CYS A 794 18.54 -20.58 -19.27
N GLU A 795 17.71 -21.26 -18.46
CA GLU A 795 16.83 -22.33 -18.97
C GLU A 795 15.79 -21.80 -19.96
N GLU A 796 15.18 -20.66 -19.67
CA GLU A 796 14.21 -20.04 -20.59
C GLU A 796 14.86 -19.65 -21.91
N HIS A 797 16.06 -19.05 -21.86
CA HIS A 797 16.81 -18.74 -23.05
C HIS A 797 17.13 -20.02 -23.87
N ASN A 798 17.61 -21.07 -23.21
CA ASN A 798 17.95 -22.33 -23.85
C ASN A 798 16.73 -23.03 -24.47
N LEU A 799 15.57 -22.90 -23.84
CA LEU A 799 14.29 -23.44 -24.35
C LEU A 799 13.86 -22.71 -25.65
N LEU A 800 14.01 -21.37 -25.67
CA LEU A 800 13.50 -20.54 -26.77
C LEU A 800 14.50 -20.37 -27.92
N HIS A 801 15.80 -20.65 -27.69
CA HIS A 801 16.88 -20.46 -28.65
C HIS A 801 17.75 -21.72 -28.75
N PRO A 802 17.18 -22.85 -29.20
CA PRO A 802 17.91 -24.13 -29.27
C PRO A 802 19.05 -24.14 -30.28
N GLU A 803 19.08 -23.19 -31.21
CA GLU A 803 20.13 -23.00 -32.24
C GLU A 803 21.33 -22.18 -31.73
N GLU A 804 21.21 -21.48 -30.61
CA GLU A 804 22.28 -20.71 -30.01
C GLU A 804 23.12 -21.56 -29.04
N GLU A 805 24.31 -21.03 -28.67
CA GLU A 805 25.09 -21.64 -27.60
C GLU A 805 24.29 -21.66 -26.28
N GLN A 806 24.18 -22.85 -25.70
CA GLN A 806 23.43 -23.05 -24.49
C GLN A 806 24.07 -22.32 -23.30
N ARG A 807 23.29 -21.50 -22.62
CA ARG A 807 23.72 -20.77 -21.40
C ARG A 807 23.79 -21.75 -20.23
N VAL A 808 24.90 -21.74 -19.52
CA VAL A 808 25.10 -22.53 -18.32
C VAL A 808 24.87 -21.64 -17.10
N PRO A 809 24.02 -22.03 -16.14
CA PRO A 809 23.77 -21.25 -14.93
C PRO A 809 25.03 -20.89 -14.15
N TYR A 810 25.07 -19.69 -13.58
CA TYR A 810 26.24 -19.18 -12.86
C TYR A 810 26.69 -20.13 -11.74
N VAL A 811 25.78 -20.64 -10.93
CA VAL A 811 26.08 -21.61 -9.86
C VAL A 811 26.76 -22.87 -10.41
N THR A 812 26.30 -23.39 -11.54
CA THR A 812 26.87 -24.56 -12.21
C THR A 812 28.30 -24.28 -12.67
N ARG A 813 28.51 -23.13 -13.35
CA ARG A 813 29.86 -22.71 -13.81
C ARG A 813 30.82 -22.50 -12.63
N LYS A 814 30.30 -21.87 -11.56
CA LYS A 814 31.13 -21.53 -10.39
C LYS A 814 31.62 -22.77 -9.64
N LEU A 815 30.80 -23.81 -9.59
CA LEU A 815 31.10 -25.07 -8.92
C LEU A 815 31.70 -26.16 -9.85
N ALA A 816 31.84 -25.91 -11.16
CA ALA A 816 32.28 -26.93 -12.13
C ALA A 816 33.65 -27.57 -11.81
N GLY A 817 34.55 -26.82 -11.17
CA GLY A 817 35.85 -27.32 -10.76
C GLY A 817 35.96 -27.78 -9.31
N ALA A 818 34.85 -27.74 -8.55
CA ALA A 818 34.84 -28.18 -7.15
C ALA A 818 34.62 -29.68 -7.05
N GLU A 819 35.45 -30.38 -6.24
CA GLU A 819 35.36 -31.82 -6.04
C GLU A 819 34.61 -32.18 -4.75
N GLY A 820 33.91 -33.30 -4.75
CA GLY A 820 33.14 -33.87 -3.60
C GLY A 820 31.74 -33.28 -3.47
N PRO A 821 30.95 -33.80 -2.50
CA PRO A 821 29.56 -33.35 -2.31
C PRO A 821 29.46 -31.94 -1.77
N VAL A 822 28.34 -31.28 -2.05
CA VAL A 822 27.97 -29.97 -1.52
C VAL A 822 26.96 -30.13 -0.38
N VAL A 823 27.28 -29.61 0.79
CA VAL A 823 26.34 -29.47 1.91
C VAL A 823 26.04 -27.97 2.09
N ALA A 824 24.79 -27.60 1.83
CA ALA A 824 24.29 -26.25 2.04
C ALA A 824 23.72 -26.08 3.45
N VAL A 825 23.97 -24.94 4.08
CA VAL A 825 23.45 -24.63 5.42
C VAL A 825 23.03 -23.17 5.55
N SER A 826 21.92 -22.94 6.22
CA SER A 826 21.45 -21.59 6.54
C SER A 826 20.60 -21.59 7.82
N ASP A 827 20.37 -20.43 8.40
CA ASP A 827 19.43 -20.24 9.52
C ASP A 827 17.96 -20.11 9.05
N TRP A 828 17.71 -20.51 7.82
CA TRP A 828 16.41 -20.53 7.14
C TRP A 828 15.91 -21.97 7.00
N MET A 829 14.62 -22.12 6.67
CA MET A 829 14.09 -23.42 6.27
C MET A 829 14.83 -23.97 5.03
N ARG A 830 14.94 -25.30 4.92
CA ARG A 830 15.68 -25.95 3.81
C ARG A 830 15.22 -25.52 2.42
N SER A 831 13.93 -25.17 2.26
CA SER A 831 13.42 -24.66 0.99
C SER A 831 14.14 -23.39 0.48
N VAL A 832 14.90 -22.69 1.33
CA VAL A 832 15.70 -21.52 0.89
C VAL A 832 16.93 -21.97 0.12
N PRO A 833 17.87 -22.76 0.67
CA PRO A 833 18.99 -23.28 -0.10
C PRO A 833 18.57 -24.30 -1.18
N ASP A 834 17.48 -25.03 -1.05
CA ASP A 834 16.96 -25.96 -2.06
C ASP A 834 16.58 -25.29 -3.37
N GLN A 835 16.40 -23.95 -3.38
CA GLN A 835 16.09 -23.20 -4.61
C GLN A 835 17.08 -23.44 -5.75
N ILE A 836 18.33 -23.80 -5.46
CA ILE A 836 19.40 -23.98 -6.46
C ILE A 836 19.80 -25.45 -6.68
N ALA A 837 19.25 -26.40 -5.91
CA ALA A 837 19.69 -27.78 -5.85
C ALA A 837 19.82 -28.44 -7.24
N ARG A 838 18.89 -28.17 -8.17
CA ARG A 838 18.88 -28.79 -9.51
C ARG A 838 20.01 -28.32 -10.44
N TRP A 839 20.68 -27.21 -10.11
CA TRP A 839 21.75 -26.63 -10.93
C TRP A 839 23.13 -26.80 -10.33
N VAL A 840 23.23 -27.40 -9.13
CA VAL A 840 24.51 -27.78 -8.53
C VAL A 840 24.99 -29.09 -9.18
N PRO A 841 26.18 -29.13 -9.77
CA PRO A 841 26.63 -30.33 -10.53
C PRO A 841 27.05 -31.49 -9.67
N GLN A 842 27.33 -31.27 -8.38
CA GLN A 842 27.70 -32.32 -7.41
C GLN A 842 26.45 -32.86 -6.66
N THR A 843 26.66 -33.97 -5.90
CA THR A 843 25.65 -34.38 -4.91
C THR A 843 25.39 -33.26 -3.93
N TYR A 844 24.10 -32.94 -3.69
CA TYR A 844 23.67 -31.79 -2.92
C TYR A 844 22.75 -32.19 -1.76
N GLN A 845 23.05 -31.70 -0.57
CA GLN A 845 22.20 -31.82 0.61
C GLN A 845 22.07 -30.47 1.29
N SER A 846 20.85 -30.08 1.72
CA SER A 846 20.59 -28.88 2.51
C SER A 846 20.34 -29.23 3.98
N LEU A 847 20.86 -28.39 4.86
CA LEU A 847 20.56 -28.30 6.29
C LEU A 847 19.88 -26.94 6.53
N GLY A 848 18.79 -26.96 7.32
CA GLY A 848 18.02 -25.76 7.60
C GLY A 848 17.06 -25.93 8.75
N ALA A 849 16.51 -24.84 9.23
CA ALA A 849 15.66 -24.77 10.41
C ALA A 849 14.17 -24.87 10.02
N ASP A 850 13.71 -26.08 9.67
CA ASP A 850 12.32 -26.35 9.35
C ASP A 850 11.43 -26.41 10.61
N GLY A 851 10.16 -26.04 10.47
CA GLY A 851 9.19 -26.02 11.55
C GLY A 851 9.11 -24.70 12.30
N PHE A 852 8.49 -24.72 13.47
CA PHE A 852 8.36 -23.55 14.33
C PHE A 852 9.65 -23.25 15.08
N GLY A 853 9.96 -21.98 15.27
CA GLY A 853 10.98 -21.53 16.22
C GLY A 853 10.52 -21.65 17.67
N PHE A 854 11.44 -21.48 18.61
CA PHE A 854 11.19 -21.53 20.05
C PHE A 854 12.24 -20.72 20.80
N ALA A 855 11.97 -20.40 22.05
CA ALA A 855 12.92 -19.71 22.92
C ALA A 855 13.92 -20.68 23.53
N ASP A 856 15.22 -20.47 23.24
CA ASP A 856 16.33 -21.23 23.84
C ASP A 856 17.65 -20.45 23.60
N THR A 857 18.77 -21.02 24.06
CA THR A 857 20.10 -20.55 23.65
C THR A 857 20.32 -20.80 22.16
N ARG A 858 21.14 -19.99 21.51
CA ARG A 858 21.50 -20.16 20.08
C ARG A 858 22.06 -21.57 19.82
N GLY A 859 22.97 -22.05 20.67
CA GLY A 859 23.55 -23.38 20.52
C GLY A 859 22.52 -24.51 20.60
N ALA A 860 21.62 -24.45 21.58
CA ALA A 860 20.56 -25.46 21.74
C ALA A 860 19.59 -25.44 20.53
N ALA A 861 19.19 -24.27 20.07
CA ALA A 861 18.31 -24.14 18.91
C ALA A 861 18.98 -24.67 17.62
N ARG A 862 20.24 -24.32 17.37
CA ARG A 862 21.02 -24.82 16.23
C ARG A 862 21.22 -26.34 16.25
N ARG A 863 21.50 -26.88 17.43
CA ARG A 863 21.61 -28.34 17.64
C ARG A 863 20.28 -29.05 17.39
N PHE A 864 19.16 -28.46 17.85
CA PHE A 864 17.82 -29.02 17.61
C PHE A 864 17.48 -29.04 16.10
N PHE A 865 17.81 -28.01 15.37
CA PHE A 865 17.59 -27.95 13.92
C PHE A 865 18.70 -28.64 13.10
N HIS A 866 19.73 -29.13 13.71
CA HIS A 866 20.88 -29.79 13.07
C HIS A 866 21.60 -28.87 12.05
N ILE A 867 21.88 -27.62 12.46
CA ILE A 867 22.57 -26.62 11.65
C ILE A 867 23.83 -26.06 12.32
N ASP A 868 24.20 -26.56 13.52
CA ASP A 868 25.45 -26.19 14.15
C ASP A 868 26.69 -26.81 13.45
N ALA A 869 27.88 -26.37 13.78
CA ALA A 869 29.11 -26.81 13.13
C ALA A 869 29.28 -28.36 13.17
N GLN A 870 28.94 -29.00 14.26
CA GLN A 870 29.02 -30.44 14.41
C GLN A 870 27.98 -31.18 13.53
N SER A 871 26.80 -30.63 13.42
CA SER A 871 25.78 -31.17 12.51
C SER A 871 26.18 -31.05 11.04
N ILE A 872 26.84 -29.90 10.66
CA ILE A 872 27.40 -29.71 9.32
C ILE A 872 28.46 -30.77 9.05
N VAL A 873 29.34 -31.04 10.00
CA VAL A 873 30.35 -32.13 9.90
C VAL A 873 29.68 -33.47 9.58
N VAL A 874 28.65 -33.84 10.35
CA VAL A 874 27.94 -35.12 10.13
C VAL A 874 27.20 -35.10 8.79
N GLY A 875 26.66 -33.96 8.36
CA GLY A 875 26.06 -33.80 7.03
C GLY A 875 27.05 -34.10 5.92
N VAL A 876 28.25 -33.49 5.97
CA VAL A 876 29.33 -33.77 5.00
C VAL A 876 29.76 -35.25 5.01
N LEU A 877 29.99 -35.81 6.18
CA LEU A 877 30.35 -37.25 6.31
C LEU A 877 29.24 -38.16 5.77
N THR A 878 27.96 -37.76 5.92
CA THR A 878 26.82 -38.54 5.39
C THR A 878 26.87 -38.59 3.86
N GLU A 879 27.13 -37.47 3.18
CA GLU A 879 27.22 -37.49 1.73
C GLU A 879 28.46 -38.23 1.23
N LEU A 880 29.59 -38.04 1.92
CA LEU A 880 30.81 -38.80 1.61
C LEU A 880 30.61 -40.34 1.79
N ALA A 881 29.82 -40.75 2.80
CA ALA A 881 29.49 -42.16 2.98
C ALA A 881 28.52 -42.67 1.90
N ARG A 882 27.61 -41.85 1.41
CA ARG A 882 26.73 -42.18 0.26
C ARG A 882 27.56 -42.39 -1.01
N GLU A 883 28.61 -41.59 -1.20
CA GLU A 883 29.55 -41.73 -2.32
C GLU A 883 30.60 -42.87 -2.11
N GLY A 884 30.57 -43.55 -0.97
CA GLY A 884 31.53 -44.61 -0.65
C GLY A 884 32.96 -44.12 -0.38
N LYS A 885 33.14 -42.82 -0.08
CA LYS A 885 34.43 -42.23 0.27
C LYS A 885 34.88 -42.46 1.70
N VAL A 886 33.89 -42.66 2.59
CA VAL A 886 34.11 -43.00 4.01
C VAL A 886 33.18 -44.14 4.40
N ASP A 887 33.58 -44.93 5.43
CA ASP A 887 32.74 -46.02 5.94
C ASP A 887 31.57 -45.49 6.77
N ARG A 888 30.40 -46.12 6.69
CA ARG A 888 29.19 -45.72 7.43
C ARG A 888 29.36 -45.70 8.94
N SER A 889 30.28 -46.49 9.48
CA SER A 889 30.59 -46.52 10.92
C SER A 889 31.12 -45.17 11.43
N VAL A 890 31.73 -44.35 10.53
CA VAL A 890 32.23 -43.01 10.83
C VAL A 890 31.08 -42.10 11.26
N LEU A 891 29.91 -42.27 10.67
CA LEU A 891 28.73 -41.46 11.03
C LEU A 891 28.32 -41.68 12.48
N LYS A 892 28.25 -42.92 12.92
CA LYS A 892 27.92 -43.27 14.31
C LYS A 892 28.96 -42.71 15.29
N GLN A 893 30.25 -42.82 14.94
CA GLN A 893 31.35 -42.25 15.74
C GLN A 893 31.22 -40.71 15.87
N ALA A 894 30.90 -40.02 14.78
CA ALA A 894 30.72 -38.56 14.80
C ALA A 894 29.49 -38.14 15.62
N ILE A 895 28.35 -38.83 15.44
CA ILE A 895 27.11 -38.55 16.21
C ILE A 895 27.35 -38.73 17.71
N ASP A 896 28.02 -39.82 18.10
CA ASP A 896 28.31 -40.10 19.51
C ASP A 896 29.36 -39.14 20.08
N ARG A 897 30.42 -38.79 19.31
CA ARG A 897 31.46 -37.87 19.72
C ARG A 897 30.91 -36.47 20.01
N TYR A 898 30.04 -36.00 19.16
CA TYR A 898 29.47 -34.64 19.29
C TYR A 898 28.17 -34.61 20.08
N GLN A 899 27.69 -35.73 20.54
CA GLN A 899 26.44 -35.89 21.32
C GLN A 899 25.25 -35.23 20.59
N LEU A 900 25.15 -35.41 19.26
CA LEU A 900 24.16 -34.69 18.43
C LEU A 900 22.71 -34.90 18.84
N LEU A 901 22.40 -35.99 19.55
CA LEU A 901 21.05 -36.30 20.03
C LEU A 901 20.71 -35.61 21.35
N ASP A 902 21.70 -34.94 21.98
CA ASP A 902 21.52 -34.20 23.21
C ASP A 902 21.64 -32.71 22.96
N VAL A 903 20.47 -32.03 22.90
CA VAL A 903 20.40 -30.57 22.68
C VAL A 903 21.12 -29.82 23.80
N SER A 904 21.13 -30.32 25.04
CA SER A 904 21.77 -29.69 26.19
C SER A 904 23.30 -29.75 26.15
N ALA A 905 23.87 -30.61 25.33
CA ALA A 905 25.32 -30.74 25.13
C ALA A 905 25.88 -29.69 24.16
N ALA A 906 25.04 -28.87 23.53
CA ALA A 906 25.47 -27.79 22.65
C ALA A 906 26.12 -26.67 23.45
N ASP A 907 27.18 -26.07 22.88
CA ASP A 907 27.73 -24.82 23.43
C ASP A 907 26.65 -23.75 23.39
N PRO A 908 26.30 -23.11 24.51
CA PRO A 908 25.25 -22.05 24.52
C PRO A 908 25.52 -20.87 23.59
N GLY A 909 26.75 -20.73 23.08
CA GLY A 909 27.14 -19.63 22.20
C GLY A 909 27.50 -18.35 22.98
N VAL A 910 27.88 -17.32 22.26
CA VAL A 910 28.24 -16.02 22.83
C VAL A 910 26.99 -15.31 23.36
N ALA A 911 26.99 -14.92 24.62
CA ALA A 911 25.97 -14.06 25.20
C ALA A 911 26.13 -12.63 24.62
N GLY A 912 25.03 -11.96 24.34
CA GLY A 912 25.00 -10.61 23.82
C GLY A 912 24.23 -10.47 22.49
N GLY A 913 23.95 -9.27 22.11
CA GLY A 913 23.10 -8.94 20.97
C GLY A 913 21.61 -8.95 21.30
N ASP A 914 21.26 -8.68 22.56
CA ASP A 914 19.87 -8.42 22.93
C ASP A 914 19.41 -7.14 22.22
N ALA A 915 18.16 -7.19 21.72
CA ALA A 915 17.53 -6.13 20.96
C ALA A 915 17.44 -4.81 21.73
#